data_355ee33e1b6da27b6ef7288dbd4adc7c
#
_entry.id   355ee33e1b6da27b6ef7288dbd4adc7c
#
_cell.length_a   1.000
_cell.length_b   1.000
_cell.length_c   1.000
_cell.angle_alpha   90.00
_cell.angle_beta   90.00
_cell.angle_gamma   90.00
#
_symmetry.space_group_name_H-M   'P 1'
#
loop_
_entity.id
_entity.type
_entity.pdbx_description
1 polymer ?
#
loop_
_entity_poly.entity_id
_entity_poly.type
_entity_poly.pdbx_seq_one_letter_code
_entity_poly.pdbx_strand_id
1 'polypeptide(L)'
;MPYILGFIFYKFLSEKEVEYLKANDWTDEYLPDVTEEDPETVENVQQNLGYFISYDDLYSTWIEKGSDFQASDVTDALNAFSRLVSPAHKKVFDGIFDTLQTGLSKLGESSGARTKAIRDLIYLIKDIPMDGKQGYDVLGFIYEYLIGNFAANAGKKAGEFYTPHEVSLLMSEIIAAHLKDRSEINIYDPTSGSGSLLINIGQCVAKHTGQRNNIKYFAQELKENTYNLTRMNLVMRGILPDNIVTRNGDTLEDDWPYFEENDPANTYNPLYVDAVVSNPPYSQSWNPLDKETDPRFARFGLAPKGKADYAFLLHDLFHLKPDGIMAIVLPHGVLFRGGEEGTIRRNLIEQNHIDAIIGLPANIFFGTGIPTIIMLLKQRRSNTDVLIVDASKGFAKEGKNNVLRACDIKKIVDVVVERRTVEKYSRVVSREEIRTNDYNLNIPRYVDSSEEAESWDIYASMFGGVPETELQNFRKYWEAFPRLKDALFTTENGSYLSLAVSDLKEAVEEHPDVSAFRAEFEKVFADFGDYLASQLIDRMESLSLTSAESTISEEIFARLRNVPLIDEYAAFQHLDDNWKQIAIDLEIIQTEGFAAVTQVDPNLVIKKKNGREEEVQEGWCGHILPFNLVQSSVLADRVEIIRQKENRANEIQSDLESCLDDLSEEDKELNFVNEAKDAFVEKEVKKALKENVLEGETIQVLKKVAALLAEEKALKKQVKGLTVDLEKATKTTIEHLTREEALELLKRKWVLPLVQDIHEMPDAMIAEFADKLNALCKKYEVTFEQVEEEIRETELALTKLLDDLTGNEFDMKAVFELKKIAWRRMICKIRRTNRRFASKDLLMLGNSVSLKILPELDED
;
A
#
# COMPACT_ATOMS: atom_id res chain seq x y z
N MET A 1 -6.88 2.84 -24.61
CA MET A 1 -7.46 2.09 -23.47
C MET A 1 -8.67 1.28 -23.84
N PRO A 2 -9.83 1.80 -24.28
CA PRO A 2 -11.03 0.99 -24.54
C PRO A 2 -10.80 -0.16 -25.53
N TYR A 3 -9.92 0.02 -26.50
CA TYR A 3 -9.62 -1.02 -27.50
C TYR A 3 -8.81 -2.19 -26.90
N ILE A 4 -7.82 -1.92 -26.06
CA ILE A 4 -7.04 -2.97 -25.38
C ILE A 4 -7.95 -3.82 -24.51
N LEU A 5 -8.79 -3.17 -23.69
CA LEU A 5 -9.75 -3.85 -22.82
C LEU A 5 -10.79 -4.64 -23.63
N GLY A 6 -11.26 -4.10 -24.76
CA GLY A 6 -12.18 -4.82 -25.65
C GLY A 6 -11.57 -6.11 -26.23
N PHE A 7 -10.29 -6.09 -26.62
CA PHE A 7 -9.60 -7.31 -27.07
C PHE A 7 -9.31 -8.29 -25.96
N ILE A 8 -8.95 -7.83 -24.75
CA ILE A 8 -8.78 -8.67 -23.57
C ILE A 8 -10.12 -9.36 -23.23
N PHE A 9 -11.21 -8.60 -23.25
CA PHE A 9 -12.55 -9.16 -22.99
C PHE A 9 -12.98 -10.17 -24.07
N TYR A 10 -12.72 -9.89 -25.35
CA TYR A 10 -13.02 -10.84 -26.42
C TYR A 10 -12.21 -12.14 -26.27
N LYS A 11 -10.93 -12.02 -25.95
CA LYS A 11 -10.08 -13.18 -25.63
C LYS A 11 -10.66 -14.00 -24.48
N PHE A 12 -11.05 -13.33 -23.38
CA PHE A 12 -11.68 -13.99 -22.23
C PHE A 12 -12.95 -14.78 -22.64
N LEU A 13 -13.86 -14.16 -23.40
CA LEU A 13 -15.08 -14.82 -23.85
C LEU A 13 -14.75 -16.01 -24.75
N SER A 14 -13.83 -15.85 -25.68
CA SER A 14 -13.38 -16.91 -26.60
C SER A 14 -12.77 -18.10 -25.84
N GLU A 15 -11.89 -17.87 -24.89
CA GLU A 15 -11.28 -18.94 -24.09
C GLU A 15 -12.31 -19.62 -23.17
N LYS A 16 -13.26 -18.83 -22.63
CA LYS A 16 -14.35 -19.36 -21.79
C LYS A 16 -15.29 -20.30 -22.56
N GLU A 17 -15.56 -19.98 -23.81
CA GLU A 17 -16.35 -20.86 -24.69
C GLU A 17 -15.61 -22.16 -25.02
N VAL A 18 -14.32 -22.06 -25.36
CA VAL A 18 -13.48 -23.25 -25.59
C VAL A 18 -13.40 -24.10 -24.33
N GLU A 19 -13.25 -23.51 -23.13
CA GLU A 19 -13.26 -24.23 -21.86
C GLU A 19 -14.59 -24.97 -21.64
N TYR A 20 -15.72 -24.29 -21.88
CA TYR A 20 -17.05 -24.87 -21.78
C TYR A 20 -17.25 -26.05 -22.75
N LEU A 21 -16.87 -25.87 -24.02
CA LEU A 21 -16.95 -26.92 -25.02
C LEU A 21 -16.11 -28.12 -24.63
N LYS A 22 -14.86 -27.94 -24.20
CA LYS A 22 -13.97 -29.02 -23.74
C LYS A 22 -14.50 -29.74 -22.49
N ALA A 23 -15.17 -29.03 -21.59
CA ALA A 23 -15.85 -29.63 -20.44
C ALA A 23 -17.09 -30.48 -20.84
N ASN A 24 -17.61 -30.31 -22.06
CA ASN A 24 -18.71 -31.06 -22.64
C ASN A 24 -18.25 -32.02 -23.78
N ASP A 25 -17.09 -32.62 -23.58
CA ASP A 25 -16.54 -33.66 -24.45
C ASP A 25 -16.07 -33.24 -25.86
N TRP A 26 -15.97 -31.92 -26.12
CA TRP A 26 -15.37 -31.42 -27.36
C TRP A 26 -13.82 -31.51 -27.24
N THR A 27 -13.18 -32.10 -28.25
CA THR A 27 -11.72 -32.14 -28.33
C THR A 27 -11.19 -31.13 -29.32
N ASP A 28 -9.87 -30.85 -29.29
CA ASP A 28 -9.25 -29.90 -30.22
C ASP A 28 -9.46 -30.30 -31.69
N GLU A 29 -9.65 -31.63 -31.99
CA GLU A 29 -9.93 -32.16 -33.33
C GLU A 29 -11.34 -31.75 -33.84
N TYR A 30 -12.31 -31.62 -32.92
CA TYR A 30 -13.70 -31.31 -33.26
C TYR A 30 -14.06 -29.79 -33.11
N LEU A 31 -13.21 -29.00 -32.47
CA LEU A 31 -13.46 -27.56 -32.36
C LEU A 31 -13.68 -26.85 -33.70
N PRO A 32 -13.02 -27.23 -34.83
CA PRO A 32 -13.29 -26.63 -36.13
C PRO A 32 -14.71 -26.82 -36.65
N ASP A 33 -15.46 -27.77 -36.10
CA ASP A 33 -16.88 -28.02 -36.45
C ASP A 33 -17.84 -27.11 -35.69
N VAL A 34 -17.39 -26.27 -34.78
CA VAL A 34 -18.20 -25.27 -34.03
C VAL A 34 -18.52 -24.12 -34.94
N THR A 35 -19.71 -24.18 -35.59
CA THR A 35 -20.14 -23.20 -36.56
C THR A 35 -21.60 -22.77 -36.31
N GLU A 36 -22.04 -21.66 -36.91
CA GLU A 36 -23.42 -21.18 -36.83
C GLU A 36 -24.41 -22.11 -37.56
N GLU A 37 -23.90 -23.05 -38.38
CA GLU A 37 -24.72 -23.98 -39.15
C GLU A 37 -25.28 -25.14 -38.28
N ASP A 38 -24.78 -25.29 -37.04
CA ASP A 38 -25.28 -26.25 -36.06
C ASP A 38 -26.14 -25.54 -34.98
N PRO A 39 -27.47 -25.47 -35.16
CA PRO A 39 -28.36 -24.76 -34.23
C PRO A 39 -28.39 -25.38 -32.84
N GLU A 40 -28.14 -26.70 -32.69
CA GLU A 40 -28.18 -27.41 -31.41
C GLU A 40 -26.99 -26.97 -30.53
N THR A 41 -25.79 -26.93 -31.09
CA THR A 41 -24.62 -26.42 -30.43
C THR A 41 -24.74 -24.93 -30.09
N VAL A 42 -25.24 -24.12 -31.04
CA VAL A 42 -25.45 -22.67 -30.78
C VAL A 42 -26.40 -22.46 -29.62
N GLU A 43 -27.59 -23.14 -29.61
CA GLU A 43 -28.56 -22.99 -28.53
C GLU A 43 -28.01 -23.46 -27.18
N ASN A 44 -27.24 -24.56 -27.13
CA ASN A 44 -26.65 -25.08 -25.93
C ASN A 44 -25.65 -24.09 -25.35
N VAL A 45 -24.70 -23.56 -26.14
CA VAL A 45 -23.69 -22.59 -25.70
C VAL A 45 -24.40 -21.28 -25.25
N GLN A 46 -25.37 -20.80 -25.99
CA GLN A 46 -26.14 -19.59 -25.64
C GLN A 46 -26.93 -19.73 -24.34
N GLN A 47 -27.46 -20.92 -24.04
CA GLN A 47 -28.17 -21.16 -22.78
C GLN A 47 -27.24 -21.10 -21.56
N ASN A 48 -26.02 -21.56 -21.73
CA ASN A 48 -25.05 -21.66 -20.61
C ASN A 48 -24.15 -20.44 -20.46
N LEU A 49 -23.69 -19.83 -21.56
CA LEU A 49 -22.77 -18.70 -21.55
C LEU A 49 -23.42 -17.34 -21.86
N GLY A 50 -24.57 -17.37 -22.51
CA GLY A 50 -25.30 -16.17 -22.94
C GLY A 50 -24.92 -15.64 -24.32
N TYR A 51 -23.93 -16.23 -24.99
CA TYR A 51 -23.42 -15.84 -26.32
C TYR A 51 -22.91 -17.08 -27.05
N PHE A 52 -22.52 -16.92 -28.33
CA PHE A 52 -21.85 -17.95 -29.11
C PHE A 52 -20.79 -17.32 -30.04
N ILE A 53 -19.65 -17.96 -30.20
CA ILE A 53 -18.55 -17.57 -31.07
C ILE A 53 -18.18 -18.76 -31.97
N SER A 54 -18.25 -18.61 -33.28
CA SER A 54 -17.84 -19.66 -34.22
C SER A 54 -16.34 -19.89 -34.17
N TYR A 55 -15.88 -21.10 -34.48
CA TYR A 55 -14.44 -21.44 -34.50
C TYR A 55 -13.57 -20.44 -35.26
N ASP A 56 -14.02 -20.04 -36.47
CA ASP A 56 -13.31 -19.08 -37.30
C ASP A 56 -13.12 -17.70 -36.63
N ASP A 57 -13.97 -17.36 -35.68
CA ASP A 57 -14.02 -16.11 -34.95
C ASP A 57 -13.34 -16.20 -33.58
N LEU A 58 -12.93 -17.42 -33.15
CA LEU A 58 -12.20 -17.57 -31.89
C LEU A 58 -10.88 -16.79 -31.91
N TYR A 59 -10.51 -16.26 -30.74
CA TYR A 59 -9.25 -15.53 -30.55
C TYR A 59 -8.01 -16.39 -30.90
N SER A 60 -8.04 -17.68 -30.54
CA SER A 60 -7.00 -18.65 -30.90
C SER A 60 -6.84 -18.80 -32.43
N THR A 61 -7.97 -18.88 -33.13
CA THR A 61 -7.98 -18.98 -34.60
C THR A 61 -7.40 -17.74 -35.26
N TRP A 62 -7.62 -16.53 -34.69
CA TRP A 62 -6.96 -15.32 -35.19
C TRP A 62 -5.44 -15.39 -35.08
N ILE A 63 -4.91 -15.98 -34.01
CA ILE A 63 -3.47 -16.20 -33.82
C ILE A 63 -2.94 -17.20 -34.86
N GLU A 64 -3.67 -18.31 -35.08
CA GLU A 64 -3.30 -19.35 -36.05
C GLU A 64 -3.26 -18.84 -37.49
N LYS A 65 -4.15 -17.92 -37.88
CA LYS A 65 -4.15 -17.27 -39.20
C LYS A 65 -2.83 -16.54 -39.51
N GLY A 66 -2.07 -16.10 -38.51
CA GLY A 66 -0.75 -15.52 -38.65
C GLY A 66 -0.68 -14.36 -39.67
N SER A 67 -0.02 -14.60 -40.82
CA SER A 67 0.11 -13.60 -41.91
C SER A 67 -1.20 -13.37 -42.68
N ASP A 68 -2.12 -14.33 -42.65
CA ASP A 68 -3.37 -14.28 -43.42
C ASP A 68 -4.49 -13.53 -42.64
N PHE A 69 -4.26 -13.23 -41.37
CA PHE A 69 -5.16 -12.43 -40.51
C PHE A 69 -5.37 -11.03 -41.10
N GLN A 70 -6.64 -10.60 -41.16
CA GLN A 70 -7.05 -9.28 -41.63
C GLN A 70 -7.87 -8.53 -40.57
N ALA A 71 -7.86 -7.19 -40.62
CA ALA A 71 -8.69 -6.37 -39.74
C ALA A 71 -10.20 -6.62 -39.91
N SER A 72 -10.64 -7.13 -41.09
CA SER A 72 -12.02 -7.57 -41.34
C SER A 72 -12.43 -8.75 -40.47
N ASP A 73 -11.52 -9.69 -40.17
CA ASP A 73 -11.82 -10.86 -39.34
C ASP A 73 -12.39 -10.42 -37.97
N VAL A 74 -11.79 -9.38 -37.37
CA VAL A 74 -12.29 -8.81 -36.11
C VAL A 74 -13.64 -8.13 -36.29
N THR A 75 -13.82 -7.37 -37.39
CA THR A 75 -15.08 -6.67 -37.61
C THR A 75 -16.22 -7.66 -37.84
N ASP A 76 -15.98 -8.72 -38.60
CA ASP A 76 -16.96 -9.75 -38.93
C ASP A 76 -17.31 -10.57 -37.67
N ALA A 77 -16.29 -10.91 -36.86
CA ALA A 77 -16.48 -11.61 -35.57
C ALA A 77 -17.29 -10.79 -34.56
N LEU A 78 -17.05 -9.48 -34.42
CA LEU A 78 -17.82 -8.60 -33.53
C LEU A 78 -19.27 -8.44 -34.02
N ASN A 79 -19.52 -8.40 -35.34
CA ASN A 79 -20.85 -8.40 -35.91
C ASN A 79 -21.60 -9.74 -35.67
N ALA A 80 -20.92 -10.86 -35.88
CA ALA A 80 -21.45 -12.18 -35.58
C ALA A 80 -21.79 -12.33 -34.08
N PHE A 81 -20.89 -11.93 -33.20
CA PHE A 81 -21.11 -11.92 -31.75
C PHE A 81 -22.39 -11.17 -31.38
N SER A 82 -22.55 -9.91 -31.87
CA SER A 82 -23.75 -9.09 -31.58
C SER A 82 -25.07 -9.77 -32.01
N ARG A 83 -25.05 -10.54 -33.09
CA ARG A 83 -26.17 -11.29 -33.61
C ARG A 83 -26.45 -12.57 -32.81
N LEU A 84 -25.43 -13.18 -32.30
CA LEU A 84 -25.44 -14.50 -31.63
C LEU A 84 -25.50 -14.40 -30.09
N VAL A 85 -25.79 -13.23 -29.54
CA VAL A 85 -26.13 -13.07 -28.13
C VAL A 85 -27.53 -13.66 -27.86
N SER A 86 -27.63 -14.47 -26.80
CA SER A 86 -28.92 -15.01 -26.33
C SER A 86 -29.91 -13.90 -26.03
N PRO A 87 -31.19 -14.01 -26.48
CA PRO A 87 -32.22 -13.01 -26.19
C PRO A 87 -32.38 -12.74 -24.68
N ALA A 88 -32.20 -13.74 -23.82
CA ALA A 88 -32.27 -13.61 -22.37
C ALA A 88 -31.12 -12.71 -21.79
N HIS A 89 -29.96 -12.72 -22.43
CA HIS A 89 -28.75 -12.06 -21.93
C HIS A 89 -28.37 -10.79 -22.72
N LYS A 90 -29.25 -10.34 -23.63
CA LYS A 90 -29.03 -9.10 -24.40
C LYS A 90 -28.62 -7.91 -23.51
N LYS A 91 -29.28 -7.74 -22.36
CA LYS A 91 -28.94 -6.63 -21.43
C LYS A 91 -27.48 -6.62 -20.94
N VAL A 92 -26.84 -7.77 -20.94
CA VAL A 92 -25.45 -7.90 -20.51
C VAL A 92 -24.47 -7.73 -21.65
N PHE A 93 -24.77 -8.26 -22.84
CA PHE A 93 -23.81 -8.34 -23.94
C PHE A 93 -24.10 -7.41 -25.12
N ASP A 94 -25.35 -6.91 -25.27
CA ASP A 94 -25.71 -6.05 -26.41
C ASP A 94 -24.89 -4.74 -26.38
N GLY A 95 -24.34 -4.37 -27.55
CA GLY A 95 -23.50 -3.18 -27.70
C GLY A 95 -22.19 -3.15 -26.89
N ILE A 96 -21.79 -4.26 -26.23
CA ILE A 96 -20.63 -4.28 -25.34
C ILE A 96 -19.33 -3.99 -26.08
N PHE A 97 -19.24 -4.34 -27.36
CA PHE A 97 -18.10 -4.11 -28.24
C PHE A 97 -18.22 -2.85 -29.12
N ASP A 98 -19.28 -2.04 -29.03
CA ASP A 98 -19.51 -0.88 -29.91
C ASP A 98 -18.32 0.10 -29.90
N THR A 99 -17.74 0.33 -28.74
CA THR A 99 -16.53 1.17 -28.62
C THR A 99 -15.32 0.59 -29.33
N LEU A 100 -15.12 -0.72 -29.26
CA LEU A 100 -14.06 -1.41 -30.01
C LEU A 100 -14.32 -1.33 -31.50
N GLN A 101 -15.52 -1.68 -31.95
CA GLN A 101 -15.93 -1.72 -33.35
C GLN A 101 -15.78 -0.36 -34.04
N THR A 102 -16.32 0.71 -33.41
CA THR A 102 -16.19 2.09 -33.91
C THR A 102 -14.74 2.60 -33.89
N GLY A 103 -13.93 2.08 -32.96
CA GLY A 103 -12.54 2.46 -32.75
C GLY A 103 -11.56 1.79 -33.70
N LEU A 104 -11.88 0.65 -34.29
CA LEU A 104 -10.97 -0.07 -35.20
C LEU A 104 -10.50 0.82 -36.37
N SER A 105 -11.34 1.70 -36.87
CA SER A 105 -11.00 2.65 -37.93
C SER A 105 -9.91 3.65 -37.56
N LYS A 106 -9.70 3.89 -36.25
CA LYS A 106 -8.71 4.85 -35.71
C LYS A 106 -7.34 4.23 -35.50
N LEU A 107 -7.19 2.91 -35.64
CA LEU A 107 -5.94 2.19 -35.42
C LEU A 107 -4.97 2.26 -36.61
N GLY A 108 -5.37 2.86 -37.74
CA GLY A 108 -4.54 3.07 -38.91
C GLY A 108 -5.27 3.71 -40.07
N GLU A 109 -4.59 4.52 -40.85
CA GLU A 109 -5.17 5.25 -41.98
C GLU A 109 -5.51 4.33 -43.17
N SER A 110 -4.78 3.22 -43.36
CA SER A 110 -5.02 2.22 -44.40
C SER A 110 -5.42 0.86 -43.83
N SER A 111 -6.04 0.01 -44.62
CA SER A 111 -6.41 -1.35 -44.23
C SER A 111 -5.19 -2.15 -43.76
N GLY A 112 -4.05 -2.07 -44.51
CA GLY A 112 -2.83 -2.76 -44.10
C GLY A 112 -2.23 -2.22 -42.79
N ALA A 113 -2.27 -0.91 -42.53
CA ALA A 113 -1.82 -0.33 -41.29
C ALA A 113 -2.71 -0.76 -40.10
N ARG A 114 -4.04 -0.82 -40.29
CA ARG A 114 -4.99 -1.32 -39.30
C ARG A 114 -4.75 -2.80 -38.98
N THR A 115 -4.63 -3.65 -40.01
CA THR A 115 -4.34 -5.08 -39.86
C THR A 115 -3.06 -5.29 -39.05
N LYS A 116 -1.99 -4.52 -39.35
CA LYS A 116 -0.74 -4.61 -38.62
C LYS A 116 -0.91 -4.21 -37.15
N ALA A 117 -1.56 -3.06 -36.89
CA ALA A 117 -1.73 -2.56 -35.51
C ALA A 117 -2.60 -3.50 -34.67
N ILE A 118 -3.67 -4.06 -35.25
CA ILE A 118 -4.56 -5.01 -34.56
C ILE A 118 -3.80 -6.32 -34.30
N ARG A 119 -3.08 -6.84 -35.29
CA ARG A 119 -2.28 -8.05 -35.12
C ARG A 119 -1.23 -7.88 -34.05
N ASP A 120 -0.46 -6.78 -34.08
CA ASP A 120 0.55 -6.51 -33.06
C ASP A 120 -0.08 -6.45 -31.65
N LEU A 121 -1.30 -5.89 -31.51
CA LEU A 121 -2.03 -5.84 -30.26
C LEU A 121 -2.53 -7.24 -29.82
N ILE A 122 -3.08 -8.04 -30.73
CA ILE A 122 -3.50 -9.42 -30.43
C ILE A 122 -2.31 -10.26 -29.94
N TYR A 123 -1.15 -10.15 -30.64
CA TYR A 123 0.05 -10.85 -30.20
C TYR A 123 0.62 -10.34 -28.86
N LEU A 124 0.42 -9.08 -28.51
CA LEU A 124 0.82 -8.53 -27.21
C LEU A 124 0.00 -9.12 -26.04
N ILE A 125 -1.28 -9.37 -26.26
CA ILE A 125 -2.19 -9.87 -25.20
C ILE A 125 -2.39 -11.40 -25.21
N LYS A 126 -1.84 -12.11 -26.20
CA LYS A 126 -2.07 -13.56 -26.37
C LYS A 126 -1.65 -14.39 -25.14
N ASP A 127 -0.56 -13.97 -24.48
CA ASP A 127 0.04 -14.70 -23.35
C ASP A 127 -0.54 -14.30 -21.99
N ILE A 128 -1.52 -13.35 -21.95
CA ILE A 128 -2.23 -13.02 -20.73
C ILE A 128 -3.13 -14.19 -20.34
N PRO A 129 -2.91 -14.84 -19.19
CA PRO A 129 -3.74 -15.95 -18.76
C PRO A 129 -5.15 -15.46 -18.40
N MET A 130 -6.19 -16.24 -18.80
CA MET A 130 -7.59 -15.92 -18.55
C MET A 130 -8.32 -16.96 -17.70
N ASP A 131 -7.60 -18.01 -17.29
CA ASP A 131 -8.14 -19.19 -16.60
C ASP A 131 -8.32 -19.00 -15.08
N GLY A 132 -7.86 -17.89 -14.52
CA GLY A 132 -7.98 -17.59 -13.09
C GLY A 132 -7.10 -18.43 -12.17
N LYS A 133 -6.17 -19.22 -12.73
CA LYS A 133 -5.31 -20.13 -11.96
C LYS A 133 -4.06 -19.49 -11.34
N GLN A 134 -3.88 -18.16 -11.51
CA GLN A 134 -2.67 -17.46 -11.11
C GLN A 134 -2.68 -16.97 -9.65
N GLY A 135 -3.66 -17.39 -8.84
CA GLY A 135 -3.75 -17.03 -7.42
C GLY A 135 -3.97 -15.54 -7.11
N TYR A 136 -3.95 -14.69 -8.12
CA TYR A 136 -4.29 -13.27 -8.02
C TYR A 136 -5.12 -12.83 -9.23
N ASP A 137 -5.86 -11.75 -9.06
CA ASP A 137 -6.72 -11.19 -10.08
C ASP A 137 -5.92 -10.49 -11.19
N VAL A 138 -5.42 -11.26 -12.13
CA VAL A 138 -4.66 -10.77 -13.29
C VAL A 138 -5.45 -9.70 -14.06
N LEU A 139 -6.72 -9.95 -14.31
CA LEU A 139 -7.56 -9.03 -15.10
C LEU A 139 -7.85 -7.74 -14.35
N GLY A 140 -8.09 -7.81 -13.05
CA GLY A 140 -8.19 -6.62 -12.21
C GLY A 140 -6.90 -5.84 -12.13
N PHE A 141 -5.78 -6.51 -11.94
CA PHE A 141 -4.47 -5.87 -11.91
C PHE A 141 -4.15 -5.15 -13.24
N ILE A 142 -4.34 -5.82 -14.38
CA ILE A 142 -4.15 -5.20 -15.70
C ILE A 142 -5.06 -3.99 -15.86
N TYR A 143 -6.30 -4.11 -15.40
CA TYR A 143 -7.27 -3.05 -15.47
C TYR A 143 -6.86 -1.85 -14.59
N GLU A 144 -6.51 -2.08 -13.34
CA GLU A 144 -6.02 -1.04 -12.42
C GLU A 144 -4.76 -0.36 -12.94
N TYR A 145 -3.80 -1.14 -13.43
CA TYR A 145 -2.58 -0.63 -14.05
C TYR A 145 -2.88 0.26 -15.26
N LEU A 146 -3.77 -0.17 -16.15
CA LEU A 146 -4.15 0.62 -17.32
C LEU A 146 -4.87 1.90 -16.91
N ILE A 147 -5.80 1.85 -15.95
CA ILE A 147 -6.49 3.04 -15.46
C ILE A 147 -5.53 3.97 -14.73
N GLY A 148 -4.70 3.48 -13.84
CA GLY A 148 -3.70 4.28 -13.12
C GLY A 148 -2.81 5.06 -14.09
N ASN A 149 -2.28 4.40 -15.12
CA ASN A 149 -1.46 5.04 -16.14
C ASN A 149 -2.23 6.02 -17.04
N PHE A 150 -3.49 5.74 -17.35
CA PHE A 150 -4.31 6.63 -18.20
C PHE A 150 -4.94 7.78 -17.41
N ALA A 151 -5.32 7.59 -16.15
CA ALA A 151 -5.78 8.67 -15.27
C ALA A 151 -4.66 9.69 -15.01
N ALA A 152 -3.42 9.24 -14.86
CA ALA A 152 -2.25 10.11 -14.74
C ALA A 152 -2.00 10.96 -16.01
N ASN A 153 -2.38 10.45 -17.20
CA ASN A 153 -2.15 11.09 -18.50
C ASN A 153 -3.39 11.81 -19.08
N ALA A 154 -4.60 11.48 -18.63
CA ALA A 154 -5.82 12.17 -19.01
C ALA A 154 -5.92 13.49 -18.25
N GLY A 155 -5.34 14.56 -18.82
CA GLY A 155 -5.30 15.87 -18.20
C GLY A 155 -6.64 16.31 -17.59
N LYS A 156 -6.60 16.54 -16.29
CA LYS A 156 -7.46 17.37 -15.42
C LYS A 156 -8.87 17.69 -15.95
N LYS A 157 -9.73 16.72 -16.11
CA LYS A 157 -11.15 16.95 -15.95
C LYS A 157 -11.54 16.44 -14.58
N ALA A 158 -11.72 17.38 -13.65
CA ALA A 158 -12.21 17.11 -12.31
C ALA A 158 -13.54 16.33 -12.40
N GLY A 159 -13.62 15.16 -11.80
CA GLY A 159 -14.86 14.41 -11.66
C GLY A 159 -14.86 12.93 -12.09
N GLU A 160 -13.81 12.43 -12.72
CA GLU A 160 -13.68 11.01 -13.06
C GLU A 160 -12.59 10.40 -12.19
N PHE A 161 -12.90 10.14 -10.91
CA PHE A 161 -11.96 9.50 -10.00
C PHE A 161 -12.21 8.00 -9.99
N TYR A 162 -11.19 7.24 -10.37
CA TYR A 162 -11.13 5.81 -10.07
C TYR A 162 -11.05 5.64 -8.55
N THR A 163 -11.84 4.72 -7.99
CA THR A 163 -11.76 4.40 -6.56
C THR A 163 -10.55 3.51 -6.32
N PRO A 164 -9.55 3.94 -5.52
CA PRO A 164 -8.42 3.10 -5.17
C PRO A 164 -8.87 1.76 -4.58
N HIS A 165 -8.11 0.70 -4.87
CA HIS A 165 -8.45 -0.65 -4.45
C HIS A 165 -8.68 -0.75 -2.95
N GLU A 166 -7.80 -0.16 -2.15
CA GLU A 166 -7.83 -0.17 -0.69
C GLU A 166 -9.06 0.56 -0.12
N VAL A 167 -9.52 1.64 -0.78
CA VAL A 167 -10.76 2.35 -0.38
C VAL A 167 -11.97 1.51 -0.72
N SER A 168 -11.97 0.87 -1.88
CA SER A 168 -13.01 -0.07 -2.30
C SER A 168 -13.08 -1.27 -1.35
N LEU A 169 -11.94 -1.83 -0.97
CA LEU A 169 -11.84 -2.93 -0.03
C LEU A 169 -12.37 -2.55 1.36
N LEU A 170 -11.97 -1.38 1.87
CA LEU A 170 -12.46 -0.84 3.15
C LEU A 170 -13.99 -0.73 3.18
N MET A 171 -14.60 -0.12 2.14
CA MET A 171 -16.05 -0.01 2.04
C MET A 171 -16.71 -1.39 1.97
N SER A 172 -16.10 -2.30 1.24
CA SER A 172 -16.59 -3.66 1.01
C SER A 172 -16.59 -4.50 2.28
N GLU A 173 -15.52 -4.45 3.08
CA GLU A 173 -15.42 -5.17 4.35
C GLU A 173 -16.46 -4.67 5.37
N ILE A 174 -16.68 -3.36 5.47
CA ILE A 174 -17.70 -2.78 6.35
C ILE A 174 -19.12 -3.26 5.95
N ILE A 175 -19.41 -3.25 4.64
CA ILE A 175 -20.72 -3.68 4.13
C ILE A 175 -20.90 -5.19 4.28
N ALA A 176 -19.87 -5.98 3.96
CA ALA A 176 -19.91 -7.43 4.11
C ALA A 176 -20.15 -7.86 5.57
N ALA A 177 -19.51 -7.19 6.53
CA ALA A 177 -19.75 -7.41 7.96
C ALA A 177 -21.22 -7.18 8.36
N HIS A 178 -21.90 -6.20 7.73
CA HIS A 178 -23.33 -5.93 7.97
C HIS A 178 -24.25 -6.97 7.29
N LEU A 179 -23.84 -7.53 6.14
CA LEU A 179 -24.65 -8.43 5.32
C LEU A 179 -24.41 -9.93 5.58
N LYS A 180 -23.49 -10.28 6.47
CA LYS A 180 -22.99 -11.67 6.66
C LYS A 180 -24.05 -12.72 6.95
N ASP A 181 -25.19 -12.33 7.53
CA ASP A 181 -26.26 -13.24 7.92
C ASP A 181 -27.40 -13.35 6.86
N ARG A 182 -27.20 -12.78 5.67
CA ARG A 182 -28.22 -12.78 4.60
C ARG A 182 -28.00 -13.91 3.61
N SER A 183 -29.08 -14.53 3.17
CA SER A 183 -29.08 -15.61 2.15
C SER A 183 -29.10 -15.08 0.73
N GLU A 184 -29.78 -13.95 0.49
CA GLU A 184 -29.86 -13.28 -0.81
C GLU A 184 -29.53 -11.80 -0.61
N ILE A 185 -28.70 -11.24 -1.50
CA ILE A 185 -28.16 -9.90 -1.37
C ILE A 185 -28.30 -9.16 -2.69
N ASN A 186 -28.89 -7.96 -2.63
CA ASN A 186 -28.97 -7.03 -3.75
C ASN A 186 -28.06 -5.84 -3.44
N ILE A 187 -27.12 -5.52 -4.33
CA ILE A 187 -26.17 -4.42 -4.18
C ILE A 187 -26.31 -3.46 -5.37
N TYR A 188 -26.29 -2.16 -5.10
CA TYR A 188 -26.42 -1.14 -6.12
C TYR A 188 -25.27 -0.14 -6.07
N ASP A 189 -24.70 0.16 -7.25
CA ASP A 189 -23.78 1.27 -7.47
C ASP A 189 -24.35 2.21 -8.53
N PRO A 190 -24.86 3.40 -8.13
CA PRO A 190 -25.49 4.36 -9.04
C PRO A 190 -24.47 5.17 -9.87
N THR A 191 -23.17 5.00 -9.61
CA THR A 191 -22.06 5.69 -10.27
C THR A 191 -20.91 4.71 -10.56
N SER A 192 -21.30 3.57 -11.15
CA SER A 192 -20.50 2.33 -11.10
C SER A 192 -19.09 2.44 -11.71
N GLY A 193 -18.85 3.40 -12.58
CA GLY A 193 -17.54 3.58 -13.18
C GLY A 193 -17.03 2.29 -13.85
N SER A 194 -16.07 1.66 -13.21
CA SER A 194 -15.51 0.37 -13.63
C SER A 194 -16.22 -0.84 -13.04
N GLY A 195 -17.11 -0.65 -12.07
CA GLY A 195 -17.73 -1.72 -11.29
C GLY A 195 -16.85 -2.28 -10.16
N SER A 196 -15.70 -1.68 -9.86
CA SER A 196 -14.75 -2.18 -8.85
C SER A 196 -15.36 -2.27 -7.45
N LEU A 197 -16.21 -1.31 -7.05
CA LEU A 197 -16.90 -1.37 -5.75
C LEU A 197 -17.82 -2.59 -5.65
N LEU A 198 -18.62 -2.87 -6.70
CA LEU A 198 -19.50 -4.03 -6.75
C LEU A 198 -18.74 -5.35 -6.66
N ILE A 199 -17.62 -5.45 -7.39
CA ILE A 199 -16.78 -6.65 -7.44
C ILE A 199 -16.19 -6.95 -6.07
N ASN A 200 -15.57 -5.96 -5.44
CA ASN A 200 -14.91 -6.14 -4.14
C ASN A 200 -15.93 -6.49 -3.03
N ILE A 201 -17.12 -5.90 -3.04
CA ILE A 201 -18.18 -6.28 -2.10
C ILE A 201 -18.58 -7.75 -2.29
N GLY A 202 -18.75 -8.19 -3.54
CA GLY A 202 -19.07 -9.57 -3.83
C GLY A 202 -18.04 -10.55 -3.27
N GLN A 203 -16.76 -10.21 -3.41
CA GLN A 203 -15.67 -11.01 -2.84
C GLN A 203 -15.67 -11.00 -1.31
N CYS A 204 -15.81 -9.83 -0.67
CA CYS A 204 -15.85 -9.72 0.79
C CYS A 204 -17.07 -10.43 1.38
N VAL A 205 -18.25 -10.31 0.78
CA VAL A 205 -19.46 -11.03 1.21
C VAL A 205 -19.26 -12.55 1.07
N ALA A 206 -18.65 -13.01 -0.03
CA ALA A 206 -18.37 -14.43 -0.23
C ALA A 206 -17.42 -15.00 0.83
N LYS A 207 -16.45 -14.21 1.32
CA LYS A 207 -15.59 -14.60 2.47
C LYS A 207 -16.43 -14.88 3.73
N HIS A 208 -17.43 -14.06 4.00
CA HIS A 208 -18.26 -14.22 5.21
C HIS A 208 -19.36 -15.28 5.08
N THR A 209 -19.96 -15.44 3.89
CA THR A 209 -21.12 -16.32 3.68
C THR A 209 -20.76 -17.68 3.08
N GLY A 210 -19.56 -17.83 2.52
CA GLY A 210 -19.14 -18.99 1.75
C GLY A 210 -19.88 -19.18 0.41
N GLN A 211 -20.69 -18.20 -0.02
CA GLN A 211 -21.51 -18.28 -1.23
C GLN A 211 -21.20 -17.12 -2.18
N ARG A 212 -20.94 -17.44 -3.46
CA ARG A 212 -20.63 -16.45 -4.50
C ARG A 212 -21.84 -16.06 -5.35
N ASN A 213 -22.83 -16.93 -5.49
CA ASN A 213 -23.93 -16.80 -6.48
C ASN A 213 -25.24 -16.24 -5.89
N ASN A 214 -25.26 -15.85 -4.63
CA ASN A 214 -26.42 -15.30 -3.94
C ASN A 214 -26.53 -13.77 -4.00
N ILE A 215 -25.65 -13.11 -4.79
CA ILE A 215 -25.60 -11.67 -4.91
C ILE A 215 -26.10 -11.24 -6.28
N LYS A 216 -27.02 -10.28 -6.32
CA LYS A 216 -27.47 -9.59 -7.51
C LYS A 216 -26.90 -8.18 -7.55
N TYR A 217 -26.24 -7.86 -8.64
CA TYR A 217 -25.52 -6.62 -8.85
C TYR A 217 -26.31 -5.67 -9.73
N PHE A 218 -26.59 -4.49 -9.22
CA PHE A 218 -27.22 -3.40 -9.94
C PHE A 218 -26.20 -2.30 -10.16
N ALA A 219 -26.08 -1.80 -11.40
CA ALA A 219 -25.13 -0.75 -11.75
C ALA A 219 -25.77 0.29 -12.66
N GLN A 220 -25.49 1.56 -12.40
CA GLN A 220 -25.86 2.64 -13.30
C GLN A 220 -24.64 3.50 -13.62
N GLU A 221 -24.48 3.89 -14.89
CA GLU A 221 -23.36 4.71 -15.33
C GLU A 221 -23.82 5.62 -16.48
N LEU A 222 -23.43 6.89 -16.40
CA LEU A 222 -23.80 7.90 -17.39
C LEU A 222 -23.11 7.68 -18.73
N LYS A 223 -21.81 7.36 -18.71
CA LYS A 223 -20.99 7.24 -19.92
C LYS A 223 -21.05 5.82 -20.48
N GLU A 224 -21.48 5.69 -21.71
CA GLU A 224 -21.61 4.42 -22.42
C GLU A 224 -20.32 3.58 -22.38
N ASN A 225 -19.17 4.20 -22.65
CA ASN A 225 -17.89 3.50 -22.62
C ASN A 225 -17.56 2.91 -21.23
N THR A 226 -17.86 3.65 -20.17
CA THR A 226 -17.64 3.23 -18.78
C THR A 226 -18.70 2.21 -18.36
N TYR A 227 -19.94 2.39 -18.82
CA TYR A 227 -21.04 1.43 -18.66
C TYR A 227 -20.68 0.05 -19.24
N ASN A 228 -20.16 0.02 -20.48
CA ASN A 228 -19.69 -1.21 -21.11
C ASN A 228 -18.59 -1.88 -20.31
N LEU A 229 -17.70 -1.07 -19.74
CA LEU A 229 -16.60 -1.52 -18.90
C LEU A 229 -17.08 -2.17 -17.60
N THR A 230 -18.09 -1.60 -16.92
CA THR A 230 -18.73 -2.23 -15.76
C THR A 230 -19.21 -3.63 -16.11
N ARG A 231 -19.93 -3.77 -17.25
CA ARG A 231 -20.47 -5.07 -17.72
C ARG A 231 -19.33 -6.08 -18.00
N MET A 232 -18.30 -5.64 -18.74
CA MET A 232 -17.13 -6.48 -19.04
C MET A 232 -16.49 -7.00 -17.75
N ASN A 233 -16.25 -6.12 -16.78
CA ASN A 233 -15.61 -6.48 -15.54
C ASN A 233 -16.43 -7.46 -14.70
N LEU A 234 -17.74 -7.24 -14.57
CA LEU A 234 -18.61 -8.16 -13.82
C LEU A 234 -18.61 -9.57 -14.47
N VAL A 235 -18.68 -9.65 -15.80
CA VAL A 235 -18.63 -10.93 -16.54
C VAL A 235 -17.25 -11.61 -16.37
N MET A 236 -16.16 -10.85 -16.51
CA MET A 236 -14.79 -11.40 -16.35
C MET A 236 -14.51 -11.94 -14.94
N ARG A 237 -15.26 -11.47 -13.93
CA ARG A 237 -15.17 -12.00 -12.55
C ARG A 237 -16.02 -13.25 -12.32
N GLY A 238 -16.60 -13.81 -13.37
CA GLY A 238 -17.40 -15.01 -13.28
C GLY A 238 -18.79 -14.80 -12.65
N ILE A 239 -19.25 -13.53 -12.56
CA ILE A 239 -20.61 -13.24 -12.12
C ILE A 239 -21.58 -13.70 -13.22
N LEU A 240 -22.55 -14.51 -12.82
CA LEU A 240 -23.55 -15.04 -13.76
C LEU A 240 -24.33 -13.90 -14.41
N PRO A 241 -24.58 -13.93 -15.72
CA PRO A 241 -25.33 -12.89 -16.42
C PRO A 241 -26.69 -12.56 -15.81
N ASP A 242 -27.38 -13.54 -15.24
CA ASP A 242 -28.67 -13.35 -14.55
C ASP A 242 -28.59 -12.51 -13.28
N ASN A 243 -27.41 -12.42 -12.71
CA ASN A 243 -27.11 -11.62 -11.52
C ASN A 243 -26.64 -10.19 -11.86
N ILE A 244 -26.51 -9.84 -13.14
CA ILE A 244 -26.04 -8.53 -13.61
C ILE A 244 -27.20 -7.74 -14.17
N VAL A 245 -27.55 -6.63 -13.52
CA VAL A 245 -28.58 -5.69 -13.96
C VAL A 245 -27.96 -4.30 -14.10
N THR A 246 -27.83 -3.82 -15.33
CA THR A 246 -27.13 -2.57 -15.60
C THR A 246 -27.99 -1.59 -16.39
N ARG A 247 -27.76 -0.30 -16.18
CA ARG A 247 -28.41 0.78 -16.90
C ARG A 247 -27.39 1.85 -17.31
N ASN A 248 -27.50 2.29 -18.58
CA ASN A 248 -26.83 3.50 -19.05
C ASN A 248 -27.77 4.68 -18.91
N GLY A 249 -27.47 5.64 -18.05
CA GLY A 249 -28.32 6.79 -17.80
C GLY A 249 -27.77 7.70 -16.69
N ASP A 250 -28.30 8.95 -16.66
CA ASP A 250 -27.97 9.91 -15.61
C ASP A 250 -28.74 9.58 -14.33
N THR A 251 -28.04 9.19 -13.29
CA THR A 251 -28.57 8.80 -11.99
C THR A 251 -29.45 9.87 -11.33
N LEU A 252 -29.12 11.15 -11.53
CA LEU A 252 -29.89 12.24 -10.93
C LEU A 252 -31.12 12.63 -11.75
N GLU A 253 -31.14 12.36 -13.07
CA GLU A 253 -32.28 12.58 -13.95
C GLU A 253 -33.17 11.34 -14.06
N ASP A 254 -32.55 10.18 -14.23
CA ASP A 254 -33.24 8.90 -14.36
C ASP A 254 -33.16 8.15 -13.03
N ASP A 255 -34.17 8.36 -12.19
CA ASP A 255 -34.37 7.46 -11.05
C ASP A 255 -34.43 6.04 -11.56
N TRP A 256 -33.84 5.07 -10.84
CA TRP A 256 -33.96 3.67 -11.27
C TRP A 256 -35.35 3.12 -10.94
N PRO A 257 -36.35 3.40 -11.74
CA PRO A 257 -37.57 2.61 -11.75
C PRO A 257 -37.45 1.55 -12.83
N TYR A 258 -37.94 0.41 -12.52
CA TYR A 258 -38.25 -0.55 -13.56
C TYR A 258 -39.68 -0.21 -14.04
N PHE A 259 -39.77 0.40 -15.16
CA PHE A 259 -41.09 0.66 -15.78
C PHE A 259 -41.09 0.27 -17.27
N GLU A 260 -42.24 -0.12 -17.79
CA GLU A 260 -42.42 -0.34 -19.20
C GLU A 260 -42.63 1.02 -19.89
N GLU A 261 -41.91 1.28 -20.98
CA GLU A 261 -41.94 2.57 -21.68
C GLU A 261 -43.38 2.95 -22.14
N ASN A 262 -44.21 1.92 -22.41
CA ASN A 262 -45.59 2.13 -22.86
C ASN A 262 -46.60 2.40 -21.73
N ASP A 263 -46.26 2.11 -20.48
CA ASP A 263 -47.13 2.33 -19.33
C ASP A 263 -46.32 2.68 -18.06
N PRO A 264 -45.57 3.79 -18.06
CA PRO A 264 -44.71 4.16 -16.95
C PRO A 264 -45.48 4.43 -15.64
N ALA A 265 -46.74 4.90 -15.72
CA ALA A 265 -47.50 5.27 -14.54
C ALA A 265 -47.94 4.05 -13.70
N ASN A 266 -48.29 2.92 -14.38
CA ASN A 266 -48.78 1.72 -13.70
C ASN A 266 -47.67 0.67 -13.43
N THR A 267 -46.52 0.78 -14.10
CA THR A 267 -45.43 -0.20 -13.99
C THR A 267 -44.23 0.31 -13.18
N TYR A 268 -44.31 1.53 -12.61
CA TYR A 268 -43.28 2.10 -11.76
C TYR A 268 -43.06 1.22 -10.52
N ASN A 269 -41.85 0.66 -10.42
CA ASN A 269 -41.44 -0.16 -9.30
C ASN A 269 -40.04 0.28 -8.87
N PRO A 270 -39.89 1.10 -7.81
CA PRO A 270 -38.61 1.57 -7.33
C PRO A 270 -37.71 0.42 -6.93
N LEU A 271 -36.43 0.51 -7.30
CA LEU A 271 -35.39 -0.43 -6.84
C LEU A 271 -35.13 -0.25 -5.35
N TYR A 272 -35.19 -1.31 -4.57
CA TYR A 272 -34.74 -1.34 -3.18
C TYR A 272 -33.73 -2.46 -2.96
N VAL A 273 -32.56 -2.12 -2.41
CA VAL A 273 -31.41 -3.02 -2.27
C VAL A 273 -30.94 -3.14 -0.82
N ASP A 274 -30.15 -4.17 -0.55
CA ASP A 274 -29.58 -4.44 0.77
C ASP A 274 -28.37 -3.55 1.06
N ALA A 275 -27.61 -3.20 0.02
CA ALA A 275 -26.53 -2.26 0.12
C ALA A 275 -26.44 -1.33 -1.08
N VAL A 276 -26.04 -0.07 -0.83
CA VAL A 276 -25.65 0.89 -1.86
C VAL A 276 -24.21 1.31 -1.61
N VAL A 277 -23.41 1.33 -2.67
CA VAL A 277 -22.03 1.85 -2.64
C VAL A 277 -21.85 2.83 -3.75
N SER A 278 -21.18 3.93 -3.49
CA SER A 278 -20.90 4.89 -4.55
C SER A 278 -19.66 5.75 -4.29
N ASN A 279 -19.01 6.12 -5.37
CA ASN A 279 -18.00 7.17 -5.41
C ASN A 279 -18.40 8.16 -6.52
N PRO A 280 -19.35 9.07 -6.24
CA PRO A 280 -19.88 9.98 -7.24
C PRO A 280 -18.85 11.04 -7.62
N PRO A 281 -18.99 11.69 -8.80
CA PRO A 281 -18.12 12.80 -9.20
C PRO A 281 -18.29 14.00 -8.26
N TYR A 282 -17.16 14.41 -7.64
CA TYR A 282 -17.17 15.44 -6.58
C TYR A 282 -17.56 16.82 -7.13
N SER A 283 -18.47 17.49 -6.40
CA SER A 283 -18.90 18.86 -6.69
C SER A 283 -19.37 19.06 -8.14
N GLN A 284 -19.99 18.04 -8.73
CA GLN A 284 -20.60 18.14 -10.07
C GLN A 284 -21.82 19.06 -10.04
N SER A 285 -22.02 19.84 -11.10
CA SER A 285 -23.26 20.59 -11.28
C SER A 285 -24.38 19.65 -11.71
N TRP A 286 -25.58 19.90 -11.22
CA TRP A 286 -26.80 19.17 -11.57
C TRP A 286 -28.00 20.11 -11.74
N ASN A 287 -29.14 19.59 -12.17
CA ASN A 287 -30.36 20.38 -12.34
C ASN A 287 -31.39 20.07 -11.22
N PRO A 288 -31.58 20.93 -10.22
CA PRO A 288 -32.54 20.74 -9.14
C PRO A 288 -33.97 21.22 -9.50
N LEU A 289 -34.20 21.79 -10.69
CA LEU A 289 -35.53 22.31 -11.10
C LEU A 289 -36.55 21.19 -11.11
N ASP A 290 -37.76 21.48 -10.59
CA ASP A 290 -38.91 20.58 -10.56
C ASP A 290 -38.71 19.28 -9.76
N LYS A 291 -37.66 19.24 -8.89
CA LYS A 291 -37.34 18.08 -8.05
C LYS A 291 -37.74 18.25 -6.57
N GLU A 292 -38.48 19.30 -6.22
CA GLU A 292 -38.94 19.54 -4.84
C GLU A 292 -39.92 18.46 -4.35
N THR A 293 -40.66 17.84 -5.28
CA THR A 293 -41.61 16.77 -4.98
C THR A 293 -41.06 15.38 -5.25
N ASP A 294 -39.83 15.27 -5.76
CA ASP A 294 -39.17 14.00 -6.01
C ASP A 294 -38.98 13.26 -4.68
N PRO A 295 -39.45 12.02 -4.54
CA PRO A 295 -39.38 11.29 -3.26
C PRO A 295 -37.97 11.09 -2.72
N ARG A 296 -36.95 11.13 -3.58
CA ARG A 296 -35.54 11.05 -3.18
C ARG A 296 -35.13 12.26 -2.34
N PHE A 297 -35.62 13.45 -2.65
CA PHE A 297 -35.18 14.72 -2.11
C PHE A 297 -36.17 15.40 -1.18
N ALA A 298 -37.47 15.22 -1.41
CA ALA A 298 -38.56 15.95 -0.75
C ALA A 298 -38.46 15.98 0.79
N ARG A 299 -37.97 14.94 1.42
CA ARG A 299 -37.86 14.84 2.89
C ARG A 299 -36.66 15.61 3.46
N PHE A 300 -35.63 15.82 2.67
CA PHE A 300 -34.34 16.31 3.17
C PHE A 300 -33.99 17.71 2.64
N GLY A 301 -34.49 18.06 1.46
CA GLY A 301 -34.18 19.29 0.72
C GLY A 301 -33.31 19.02 -0.50
N LEU A 302 -33.21 20.01 -1.38
CA LEU A 302 -32.43 19.93 -2.62
C LEU A 302 -30.98 20.36 -2.36
N ALA A 303 -30.04 19.61 -2.95
CA ALA A 303 -28.63 20.01 -2.97
C ALA A 303 -28.43 21.27 -3.85
N PRO A 304 -27.40 22.10 -3.59
CA PRO A 304 -27.13 23.28 -4.42
C PRO A 304 -26.83 22.90 -5.87
N LYS A 305 -27.30 23.68 -6.83
CA LYS A 305 -27.13 23.46 -8.27
C LYS A 305 -25.68 23.21 -8.69
N GLY A 306 -24.73 23.84 -8.03
CA GLY A 306 -23.29 23.71 -8.33
C GLY A 306 -22.60 22.53 -7.67
N LYS A 307 -23.31 21.74 -6.83
CA LYS A 307 -22.70 20.66 -6.02
C LYS A 307 -23.71 19.56 -5.73
N ALA A 308 -23.67 18.52 -6.55
CA ALA A 308 -24.56 17.36 -6.44
C ALA A 308 -24.18 16.37 -5.33
N ASP A 309 -23.15 16.63 -4.53
CA ASP A 309 -22.64 15.70 -3.53
C ASP A 309 -23.76 15.08 -2.67
N TYR A 310 -24.64 15.93 -2.11
CA TYR A 310 -25.80 15.45 -1.35
C TYR A 310 -26.94 14.93 -2.23
N ALA A 311 -27.04 15.31 -3.50
CA ALA A 311 -28.07 14.73 -4.36
C ALA A 311 -27.82 13.25 -4.63
N PHE A 312 -26.56 12.86 -4.86
CA PHE A 312 -26.14 11.47 -4.95
C PHE A 312 -26.39 10.72 -3.62
N LEU A 313 -25.98 11.29 -2.49
CA LEU A 313 -26.21 10.68 -1.17
C LEU A 313 -27.70 10.41 -0.92
N LEU A 314 -28.59 11.34 -1.26
CA LEU A 314 -30.03 11.19 -1.07
C LEU A 314 -30.64 10.18 -2.05
N HIS A 315 -30.14 10.11 -3.28
CA HIS A 315 -30.50 9.06 -4.22
C HIS A 315 -30.12 7.67 -3.67
N ASP A 316 -28.90 7.51 -3.19
CA ASP A 316 -28.42 6.26 -2.61
C ASP A 316 -29.28 5.82 -1.43
N LEU A 317 -29.56 6.76 -0.51
CA LEU A 317 -30.38 6.51 0.67
C LEU A 317 -31.84 6.12 0.32
N PHE A 318 -32.38 6.68 -0.75
CA PHE A 318 -33.74 6.35 -1.23
C PHE A 318 -33.87 4.89 -1.64
N HIS A 319 -32.85 4.36 -2.31
CA HIS A 319 -32.86 2.97 -2.80
C HIS A 319 -32.52 1.92 -1.74
N LEU A 320 -32.28 2.33 -0.51
CA LEU A 320 -31.87 1.42 0.56
C LEU A 320 -33.09 0.78 1.24
N LYS A 321 -33.09 -0.54 1.39
CA LYS A 321 -34.08 -1.26 2.22
C LYS A 321 -34.04 -0.77 3.68
N PRO A 322 -35.10 -0.97 4.48
CA PRO A 322 -35.16 -0.49 5.86
C PRO A 322 -34.01 -0.95 6.75
N ASP A 323 -33.50 -2.14 6.55
CA ASP A 323 -32.36 -2.75 7.27
C ASP A 323 -31.06 -2.76 6.47
N GLY A 324 -31.04 -2.02 5.36
CA GLY A 324 -29.88 -1.89 4.49
C GLY A 324 -28.86 -0.90 5.00
N ILE A 325 -27.67 -0.95 4.39
CA ILE A 325 -26.52 -0.07 4.66
C ILE A 325 -26.02 0.56 3.38
N MET A 326 -25.55 1.80 3.42
CA MET A 326 -24.84 2.42 2.33
C MET A 326 -23.50 3.00 2.77
N ALA A 327 -22.55 3.01 1.85
CA ALA A 327 -21.27 3.67 1.97
C ALA A 327 -21.02 4.57 0.76
N ILE A 328 -20.78 5.85 0.99
CA ILE A 328 -20.53 6.83 -0.06
C ILE A 328 -19.25 7.60 0.21
N VAL A 329 -18.41 7.75 -0.81
CA VAL A 329 -17.21 8.59 -0.76
C VAL A 329 -17.57 10.02 -1.12
N LEU A 330 -17.20 10.97 -0.30
CA LEU A 330 -17.52 12.39 -0.49
C LEU A 330 -16.32 13.29 -0.17
N PRO A 331 -16.25 14.49 -0.74
CA PRO A 331 -15.24 15.48 -0.33
C PRO A 331 -15.51 15.96 1.10
N HIS A 332 -14.46 16.09 1.90
CA HIS A 332 -14.53 16.48 3.33
C HIS A 332 -15.41 17.73 3.60
N GLY A 333 -15.49 18.66 2.63
CA GLY A 333 -16.28 19.87 2.75
C GLY A 333 -17.78 19.67 3.03
N VAL A 334 -18.38 18.51 2.65
CA VAL A 334 -19.80 18.22 2.94
C VAL A 334 -20.12 18.20 4.43
N LEU A 335 -19.13 18.01 5.29
CA LEU A 335 -19.32 17.94 6.74
C LEU A 335 -19.62 19.29 7.39
N PHE A 336 -19.24 20.40 6.77
CA PHE A 336 -19.32 21.72 7.43
C PHE A 336 -19.85 22.86 6.55
N ARG A 337 -20.03 22.66 5.23
CA ARG A 337 -20.62 23.72 4.40
C ARG A 337 -22.04 24.04 4.87
N GLY A 338 -22.39 25.35 4.82
CA GLY A 338 -23.72 25.85 5.20
C GLY A 338 -24.74 25.79 4.05
N GLY A 339 -25.80 26.58 4.15
CA GLY A 339 -26.84 26.68 3.12
C GLY A 339 -27.67 25.41 2.99
N GLU A 340 -27.95 25.03 1.76
CA GLU A 340 -28.75 23.84 1.39
C GLU A 340 -28.08 22.57 1.94
N GLU A 341 -26.75 22.43 1.81
CA GLU A 341 -26.00 21.28 2.34
C GLU A 341 -26.14 21.17 3.87
N GLY A 342 -26.11 22.31 4.60
CA GLY A 342 -26.33 22.37 6.05
C GLY A 342 -27.74 21.93 6.43
N THR A 343 -28.76 22.28 5.64
CA THR A 343 -30.15 21.89 5.86
C THR A 343 -30.34 20.39 5.66
N ILE A 344 -29.78 19.82 4.59
CA ILE A 344 -29.85 18.37 4.32
C ILE A 344 -29.14 17.62 5.43
N ARG A 345 -27.94 18.03 5.84
CA ARG A 345 -27.16 17.40 6.90
C ARG A 345 -27.92 17.41 8.24
N ARG A 346 -28.56 18.53 8.61
CA ARG A 346 -29.44 18.61 9.77
C ARG A 346 -30.57 17.58 9.68
N ASN A 347 -31.26 17.51 8.56
CA ASN A 347 -32.39 16.61 8.37
C ASN A 347 -31.96 15.15 8.44
N LEU A 348 -30.79 14.79 7.88
CA LEU A 348 -30.23 13.43 7.96
C LEU A 348 -29.90 13.04 9.43
N ILE A 349 -29.35 13.94 10.22
CA ILE A 349 -29.04 13.72 11.64
C ILE A 349 -30.33 13.58 12.46
N GLU A 350 -31.30 14.50 12.26
CA GLU A 350 -32.57 14.47 13.01
C GLU A 350 -33.41 13.24 12.69
N GLN A 351 -33.38 12.78 11.44
CA GLN A 351 -34.06 11.56 11.02
C GLN A 351 -33.24 10.29 11.26
N ASN A 352 -32.07 10.41 11.88
CA ASN A 352 -31.25 9.29 12.37
C ASN A 352 -30.68 8.39 11.27
N HIS A 353 -30.21 8.96 10.14
CA HIS A 353 -29.67 8.18 9.04
C HIS A 353 -28.14 8.03 9.04
N ILE A 354 -27.38 9.04 9.48
CA ILE A 354 -25.91 8.99 9.50
C ILE A 354 -25.42 8.08 10.63
N ASP A 355 -24.72 7.00 10.28
CA ASP A 355 -24.21 6.00 11.22
C ASP A 355 -22.76 6.25 11.61
N ALA A 356 -21.89 6.45 10.62
CA ALA A 356 -20.49 6.75 10.86
C ALA A 356 -19.90 7.67 9.78
N ILE A 357 -18.83 8.35 10.15
CA ILE A 357 -18.00 9.20 9.25
C ILE A 357 -16.56 8.78 9.44
N ILE A 358 -15.88 8.47 8.34
CA ILE A 358 -14.48 8.03 8.33
C ILE A 358 -13.67 9.02 7.50
N GLY A 359 -12.75 9.74 8.13
CA GLY A 359 -11.80 10.63 7.44
C GLY A 359 -10.65 9.84 6.83
N LEU A 360 -10.43 9.98 5.53
CA LEU A 360 -9.37 9.29 4.80
C LEU A 360 -8.10 10.16 4.69
N PRO A 361 -6.93 9.55 4.47
CA PRO A 361 -5.70 10.28 4.18
C PRO A 361 -5.84 11.19 2.96
N ALA A 362 -5.23 12.37 2.98
CA ALA A 362 -5.09 13.19 1.80
C ALA A 362 -4.27 12.46 0.73
N ASN A 363 -4.41 12.85 -0.54
CA ASN A 363 -3.70 12.20 -1.67
C ASN A 363 -3.93 10.68 -1.82
N ILE A 364 -5.01 10.13 -1.28
CA ILE A 364 -5.36 8.73 -1.47
C ILE A 364 -6.00 8.51 -2.86
N PHE A 365 -6.71 9.49 -3.40
CA PHE A 365 -7.28 9.44 -4.74
C PHE A 365 -6.33 9.98 -5.80
N PHE A 366 -6.18 9.26 -6.90
CA PHE A 366 -5.32 9.67 -8.02
C PHE A 366 -5.76 11.02 -8.60
N GLY A 367 -4.81 11.91 -8.81
CA GLY A 367 -5.05 13.21 -9.47
C GLY A 367 -5.68 14.30 -8.59
N THR A 368 -5.96 14.04 -7.31
CA THR A 368 -6.45 15.06 -6.37
C THR A 368 -5.79 14.97 -4.99
N GLY A 369 -5.44 16.12 -4.43
CA GLY A 369 -4.98 16.20 -3.03
C GLY A 369 -6.10 16.54 -2.03
N ILE A 370 -7.37 16.54 -2.48
CA ILE A 370 -8.50 16.91 -1.64
C ILE A 370 -8.75 15.82 -0.60
N PRO A 371 -8.82 16.14 0.70
CA PRO A 371 -9.23 15.17 1.72
C PRO A 371 -10.67 14.68 1.45
N THR A 372 -10.86 13.38 1.55
CA THR A 372 -12.14 12.72 1.35
C THR A 372 -12.58 11.99 2.61
N ILE A 373 -13.86 11.66 2.64
CA ILE A 373 -14.47 10.87 3.71
C ILE A 373 -15.28 9.72 3.12
N ILE A 374 -15.46 8.67 3.90
CA ILE A 374 -16.54 7.70 3.70
C ILE A 374 -17.65 8.03 4.70
N MET A 375 -18.87 8.18 4.22
CA MET A 375 -20.05 8.34 5.06
C MET A 375 -20.90 7.08 4.99
N LEU A 376 -21.17 6.49 6.16
CA LEU A 376 -22.02 5.31 6.31
C LEU A 376 -23.41 5.77 6.76
N LEU A 377 -24.43 5.36 6.02
CA LEU A 377 -25.83 5.62 6.38
C LEU A 377 -26.65 4.33 6.43
N LYS A 378 -27.71 4.37 7.21
CA LYS A 378 -28.72 3.30 7.32
C LYS A 378 -30.12 3.91 7.32
N GLN A 379 -31.08 3.20 6.74
CA GLN A 379 -32.48 3.66 6.75
C GLN A 379 -33.08 3.65 8.17
N ARG A 380 -32.81 2.61 8.94
CA ARG A 380 -33.27 2.48 10.34
C ARG A 380 -32.08 2.18 11.25
N ARG A 381 -32.02 2.88 12.37
CA ARG A 381 -31.01 2.70 13.41
C ARG A 381 -31.68 2.67 14.77
N SER A 382 -31.15 1.85 15.68
CA SER A 382 -31.60 1.77 17.07
C SER A 382 -31.00 2.84 17.97
N ASN A 383 -29.76 3.27 17.67
CA ASN A 383 -29.03 4.34 18.35
C ASN A 383 -29.12 5.67 17.60
N THR A 384 -28.85 6.78 18.27
CA THR A 384 -28.93 8.13 17.70
C THR A 384 -27.58 8.85 17.63
N ASP A 385 -26.53 8.23 18.16
CA ASP A 385 -25.16 8.74 18.10
C ASP A 385 -24.53 8.49 16.72
N VAL A 386 -23.48 9.23 16.41
CA VAL A 386 -22.68 9.08 15.18
C VAL A 386 -21.25 8.71 15.57
N LEU A 387 -20.71 7.67 14.97
CA LEU A 387 -19.30 7.35 15.12
C LEU A 387 -18.48 8.23 14.17
N ILE A 388 -17.47 8.92 14.69
CA ILE A 388 -16.52 9.71 13.92
C ILE A 388 -15.14 9.09 14.07
N VAL A 389 -14.52 8.75 12.93
CA VAL A 389 -13.20 8.13 12.84
C VAL A 389 -12.26 9.04 12.06
N ASP A 390 -11.12 9.36 12.61
CA ASP A 390 -10.03 10.03 11.92
C ASP A 390 -8.93 9.03 11.53
N ALA A 391 -9.03 8.48 10.32
CA ALA A 391 -8.01 7.60 9.75
C ALA A 391 -7.01 8.35 8.86
N SER A 392 -7.01 9.68 8.90
CA SER A 392 -6.18 10.52 7.99
C SER A 392 -4.68 10.34 8.14
N LYS A 393 -4.21 9.73 9.24
CA LYS A 393 -2.79 9.52 9.55
C LYS A 393 -2.29 8.09 9.38
N GLY A 394 -3.19 7.10 9.22
CA GLY A 394 -2.83 5.71 8.96
C GLY A 394 -2.65 5.46 7.46
N PHE A 395 -1.43 5.45 6.96
CA PHE A 395 -1.12 5.17 5.55
C PHE A 395 0.37 4.88 5.33
N ALA A 396 0.68 4.24 4.22
CA ALA A 396 2.01 4.20 3.64
C ALA A 396 2.12 5.17 2.45
N LYS A 397 3.33 5.57 2.09
CA LYS A 397 3.57 6.40 0.89
C LYS A 397 4.03 5.54 -0.27
N GLU A 398 3.32 5.63 -1.39
CA GLU A 398 3.73 5.07 -2.67
C GLU A 398 3.92 6.19 -3.70
N GLY A 399 5.16 6.60 -3.91
CA GLY A 399 5.49 7.72 -4.78
C GLY A 399 4.85 9.03 -4.30
N LYS A 400 3.84 9.52 -5.03
CA LYS A 400 3.11 10.76 -4.69
C LYS A 400 1.80 10.52 -3.96
N ASN A 401 1.35 9.28 -3.87
CA ASN A 401 0.07 8.90 -3.30
C ASN A 401 0.25 8.33 -1.89
N ASN A 402 -0.80 8.40 -1.11
CA ASN A 402 -0.93 7.70 0.15
C ASN A 402 -1.82 6.47 -0.08
N VAL A 403 -1.47 5.34 0.53
CA VAL A 403 -2.14 4.05 0.37
C VAL A 403 -2.48 3.50 1.75
N LEU A 404 -3.69 2.99 1.94
CA LEU A 404 -4.05 2.28 3.17
C LEU A 404 -3.43 0.89 3.16
N ARG A 405 -2.74 0.54 4.24
CA ARG A 405 -2.21 -0.82 4.43
C ARG A 405 -3.32 -1.74 4.95
N ALA A 406 -3.10 -3.03 4.91
CA ALA A 406 -4.05 -4.00 5.45
C ALA A 406 -4.38 -3.76 6.94
N CYS A 407 -3.37 -3.41 7.76
CA CYS A 407 -3.56 -3.04 9.16
C CYS A 407 -4.43 -1.78 9.34
N ASP A 408 -4.29 -0.79 8.47
CA ASP A 408 -5.10 0.44 8.53
C ASP A 408 -6.57 0.12 8.21
N ILE A 409 -6.81 -0.68 7.16
CA ILE A 409 -8.16 -1.14 6.78
C ILE A 409 -8.78 -1.95 7.90
N LYS A 410 -8.08 -2.96 8.42
CA LYS A 410 -8.56 -3.82 9.52
C LYS A 410 -8.95 -3.00 10.74
N LYS A 411 -8.10 -2.05 11.15
CA LYS A 411 -8.36 -1.16 12.28
C LYS A 411 -9.61 -0.31 12.09
N ILE A 412 -9.79 0.26 10.88
CA ILE A 412 -10.99 1.06 10.58
C ILE A 412 -12.24 0.18 10.63
N VAL A 413 -12.19 -1.00 10.01
CA VAL A 413 -13.32 -1.95 9.97
C VAL A 413 -13.72 -2.36 11.38
N ASP A 414 -12.78 -2.79 12.22
CA ASP A 414 -13.05 -3.22 13.61
C ASP A 414 -13.66 -2.07 14.45
N VAL A 415 -13.06 -0.87 14.35
CA VAL A 415 -13.57 0.33 15.04
C VAL A 415 -14.99 0.67 14.61
N VAL A 416 -15.29 0.54 13.31
CA VAL A 416 -16.63 0.85 12.77
C VAL A 416 -17.65 -0.21 13.18
N VAL A 417 -17.33 -1.49 13.01
CA VAL A 417 -18.23 -2.61 13.30
C VAL A 417 -18.55 -2.67 14.80
N GLU A 418 -17.55 -2.50 15.65
CA GLU A 418 -17.71 -2.54 17.12
C GLU A 418 -18.10 -1.18 17.72
N ARG A 419 -18.10 -0.11 16.91
CA ARG A 419 -18.38 1.29 17.35
C ARG A 419 -17.49 1.71 18.52
N ARG A 420 -16.17 1.43 18.42
CA ARG A 420 -15.21 1.73 19.49
C ARG A 420 -14.84 3.22 19.54
N THR A 421 -14.77 3.77 20.76
CA THR A 421 -14.06 5.02 21.01
C THR A 421 -12.59 4.72 21.29
N VAL A 422 -11.69 5.26 20.46
CA VAL A 422 -10.23 5.10 20.58
C VAL A 422 -9.62 6.49 20.65
N GLU A 423 -8.79 6.73 21.67
CA GLU A 423 -8.14 8.02 21.90
C GLU A 423 -7.37 8.48 20.65
N LYS A 424 -7.53 9.77 20.29
CA LYS A 424 -6.92 10.42 19.10
C LYS A 424 -7.27 9.77 17.75
N TYR A 425 -8.22 8.81 17.69
CA TYR A 425 -8.55 8.07 16.49
C TYR A 425 -10.05 8.01 16.20
N SER A 426 -10.90 7.70 17.19
CA SER A 426 -12.35 7.59 16.98
C SER A 426 -13.16 7.97 18.21
N ARG A 427 -14.39 8.46 17.97
CA ARG A 427 -15.31 8.82 19.04
C ARG A 427 -16.76 8.60 18.64
N VAL A 428 -17.53 8.03 19.53
CA VAL A 428 -19.00 7.97 19.46
C VAL A 428 -19.55 9.29 20.00
N VAL A 429 -20.21 10.06 19.13
CA VAL A 429 -20.68 11.43 19.43
C VAL A 429 -22.20 11.43 19.53
N SER A 430 -22.73 11.99 20.60
CA SER A 430 -24.18 12.09 20.80
C SER A 430 -24.82 13.11 19.84
N ARG A 431 -26.10 12.88 19.50
CA ARG A 431 -26.86 13.83 18.69
C ARG A 431 -26.97 15.21 19.33
N GLU A 432 -27.06 15.29 20.64
CA GLU A 432 -27.12 16.53 21.42
C GLU A 432 -25.86 17.35 21.26
N GLU A 433 -24.70 16.70 21.26
CA GLU A 433 -23.42 17.37 21.02
C GLU A 433 -23.32 17.88 19.57
N ILE A 434 -23.79 17.09 18.60
CA ILE A 434 -23.85 17.50 17.19
C ILE A 434 -24.77 18.71 17.02
N ARG A 435 -25.92 18.74 17.68
CA ARG A 435 -26.83 19.90 17.71
C ARG A 435 -26.16 21.13 18.28
N THR A 436 -25.44 21.00 19.40
CA THR A 436 -24.71 22.08 20.04
C THR A 436 -23.62 22.67 19.13
N ASN A 437 -23.05 21.83 18.26
CA ASN A 437 -22.08 22.23 17.22
C ASN A 437 -22.75 22.70 15.91
N ASP A 438 -24.02 23.04 15.92
CA ASP A 438 -24.82 23.50 14.76
C ASP A 438 -24.75 22.52 13.57
N TYR A 439 -24.83 21.23 13.88
CA TYR A 439 -24.75 20.14 12.91
C TYR A 439 -23.47 20.14 12.04
N ASN A 440 -22.43 20.81 12.51
CA ASN A 440 -21.11 20.76 11.90
C ASN A 440 -20.42 19.46 12.28
N LEU A 441 -20.14 18.61 11.28
CA LEU A 441 -19.55 17.27 11.46
C LEU A 441 -18.05 17.24 11.16
N ASN A 442 -17.38 18.40 11.14
CA ASN A 442 -15.93 18.47 10.89
C ASN A 442 -15.17 17.62 11.92
N ILE A 443 -14.42 16.63 11.46
CA ILE A 443 -13.80 15.57 12.27
C ILE A 443 -12.95 16.13 13.43
N PRO A 444 -12.06 17.14 13.24
CA PRO A 444 -11.24 17.69 14.32
C PRO A 444 -12.01 18.35 15.47
N ARG A 445 -13.32 18.58 15.33
CA ARG A 445 -14.16 19.04 16.43
C ARG A 445 -14.45 17.96 17.46
N TYR A 446 -14.36 16.72 17.05
CA TYR A 446 -14.78 15.55 17.85
C TYR A 446 -13.63 14.61 18.13
N VAL A 447 -12.68 14.49 17.21
CA VAL A 447 -11.49 13.66 17.32
C VAL A 447 -10.28 14.55 17.05
N ASP A 448 -9.55 14.86 18.10
CA ASP A 448 -8.29 15.61 17.98
C ASP A 448 -7.14 14.61 17.79
N SER A 449 -6.81 14.35 16.54
CA SER A 449 -5.67 13.52 16.12
C SER A 449 -4.39 14.34 15.95
N SER A 450 -4.40 15.65 16.27
CA SER A 450 -3.21 16.48 16.13
C SER A 450 -2.10 15.98 17.05
N GLU A 451 -0.88 16.03 16.57
CA GLU A 451 0.29 15.93 17.41
C GLU A 451 0.35 17.21 18.24
N GLU A 452 0.68 17.09 19.52
CA GLU A 452 0.91 18.26 20.33
C GLU A 452 2.04 19.07 19.71
N ALA A 453 1.82 20.38 19.56
CA ALA A 453 2.85 21.26 19.05
C ALA A 453 4.08 21.12 19.95
N GLU A 454 5.26 20.98 19.34
CA GLU A 454 6.49 20.92 20.08
C GLU A 454 6.61 22.15 21.01
N SER A 455 6.46 21.90 22.31
CA SER A 455 6.58 22.92 23.32
C SER A 455 7.95 22.84 23.99
N TRP A 456 8.60 23.97 24.18
CA TRP A 456 9.85 24.06 24.91
C TRP A 456 9.58 24.61 26.31
N ASP A 457 9.96 23.84 27.33
CA ASP A 457 9.93 24.36 28.70
C ASP A 457 11.06 25.39 28.89
N ILE A 458 10.68 26.61 29.31
CA ILE A 458 11.63 27.72 29.41
C ILE A 458 12.67 27.46 30.50
N TYR A 459 12.27 26.87 31.61
CA TYR A 459 13.19 26.59 32.72
C TYR A 459 14.21 25.51 32.30
N ALA A 460 13.70 24.41 31.75
CA ALA A 460 14.56 23.33 31.25
C ALA A 460 15.54 23.81 30.18
N SER A 461 15.09 24.67 29.24
CA SER A 461 15.97 25.27 28.22
C SER A 461 17.02 26.21 28.79
N MET A 462 16.75 26.82 29.93
CA MET A 462 17.72 27.75 30.56
C MET A 462 18.71 27.04 31.48
N PHE A 463 18.23 26.08 32.26
CA PHE A 463 18.98 25.52 33.40
C PHE A 463 19.18 23.99 33.29
N GLY A 464 18.53 23.33 32.32
CA GLY A 464 18.60 21.89 32.15
C GLY A 464 17.54 21.13 32.94
N GLY A 465 17.58 19.81 32.78
CA GLY A 465 16.62 18.86 33.35
C GLY A 465 15.39 18.63 32.46
N VAL A 466 14.91 17.42 32.48
CA VAL A 466 13.72 17.01 31.72
C VAL A 466 12.46 17.31 32.54
N PRO A 467 11.48 18.06 32.01
CA PRO A 467 10.24 18.34 32.73
C PRO A 467 9.44 17.05 32.99
N GLU A 468 8.95 16.87 34.21
CA GLU A 468 8.14 15.72 34.56
C GLU A 468 6.84 15.65 33.72
N THR A 469 6.29 16.80 33.32
CA THR A 469 5.12 16.90 32.45
C THR A 469 5.35 16.28 31.07
N GLU A 470 6.53 16.41 30.50
CA GLU A 470 6.88 15.78 29.19
C GLU A 470 7.14 14.29 29.34
N LEU A 471 7.62 13.82 30.49
CA LEU A 471 7.76 12.38 30.79
C LEU A 471 6.39 11.69 30.96
N GLN A 472 5.32 12.42 31.25
CA GLN A 472 3.97 11.87 31.29
C GLN A 472 3.48 11.39 29.91
N ASN A 473 4.04 11.89 28.81
CA ASN A 473 3.74 11.40 27.45
C ASN A 473 4.14 9.93 27.27
N PHE A 474 5.02 9.42 28.11
CA PHE A 474 5.46 8.02 28.14
C PHE A 474 4.74 7.18 29.22
N ARG A 475 3.60 7.66 29.74
CA ARG A 475 2.85 7.01 30.81
C ARG A 475 2.58 5.51 30.56
N LYS A 476 2.22 5.12 29.34
CA LYS A 476 1.97 3.72 28.97
C LYS A 476 3.21 2.83 29.20
N TYR A 477 4.39 3.37 28.92
CA TYR A 477 5.66 2.66 29.16
C TYR A 477 6.00 2.59 30.65
N TRP A 478 5.70 3.64 31.43
CA TRP A 478 5.93 3.62 32.88
C TRP A 478 4.95 2.68 33.59
N GLU A 479 3.75 2.49 33.06
CA GLU A 479 2.78 1.51 33.55
C GLU A 479 3.24 0.07 33.26
N ALA A 480 3.84 -0.19 32.11
CA ALA A 480 4.40 -1.50 31.73
C ALA A 480 5.75 -1.80 32.42
N PHE A 481 6.57 -0.77 32.65
CA PHE A 481 7.89 -0.86 33.26
C PHE A 481 7.96 0.01 34.52
N PRO A 482 7.35 -0.40 35.63
CA PRO A 482 7.15 0.50 36.80
C PRO A 482 8.41 1.00 37.47
N ARG A 483 9.52 0.25 37.40
CA ARG A 483 10.81 0.61 38.01
C ARG A 483 11.76 1.33 37.07
N LEU A 484 11.45 1.37 35.77
CA LEU A 484 12.35 1.90 34.75
C LEU A 484 12.54 3.42 34.91
N LYS A 485 11.47 4.18 35.14
CA LYS A 485 11.54 5.64 35.33
C LYS A 485 12.52 6.02 36.45
N ASP A 486 12.41 5.37 37.60
CA ASP A 486 13.26 5.65 38.78
C ASP A 486 14.73 5.20 38.58
N ALA A 487 14.95 4.22 37.69
CA ALA A 487 16.30 3.77 37.34
C ALA A 487 16.99 4.75 36.35
N LEU A 488 16.23 5.38 35.46
CA LEU A 488 16.74 6.27 34.42
C LEU A 488 16.91 7.72 34.90
N PHE A 489 16.09 8.17 35.86
CA PHE A 489 16.03 9.58 36.22
C PHE A 489 16.17 9.80 37.73
N THR A 490 16.87 10.88 38.11
CA THR A 490 16.91 11.39 39.48
C THR A 490 16.28 12.78 39.55
N THR A 491 15.61 13.07 40.68
CA THR A 491 14.97 14.39 40.88
C THR A 491 16.04 15.43 41.20
N GLU A 492 16.13 16.44 40.37
CA GLU A 492 17.10 17.55 40.60
C GLU A 492 16.44 18.70 41.34
N ASN A 493 15.25 19.14 40.90
CA ASN A 493 14.61 20.33 41.43
C ASN A 493 13.08 20.26 41.23
N GLY A 494 12.40 19.58 42.17
CA GLY A 494 10.95 19.52 42.21
C GLY A 494 10.27 18.85 41.02
N SER A 495 10.13 19.56 39.92
CA SER A 495 9.44 19.08 38.70
C SER A 495 10.36 18.77 37.53
N TYR A 496 11.68 18.83 37.74
CA TYR A 496 12.71 18.58 36.71
C TYR A 496 13.60 17.42 37.14
N LEU A 497 13.84 16.51 36.20
CA LEU A 497 14.59 15.30 36.41
C LEU A 497 15.87 15.30 35.54
N SER A 498 16.95 14.78 36.11
CA SER A 498 18.24 14.59 35.42
C SER A 498 18.40 13.12 35.05
N LEU A 499 19.07 12.86 33.95
CA LEU A 499 19.41 11.50 33.55
C LEU A 499 20.42 10.92 34.54
N ALA A 500 20.14 9.72 35.11
CA ALA A 500 20.98 9.03 36.08
C ALA A 500 21.99 8.07 35.45
N VAL A 501 21.88 7.85 34.12
CA VAL A 501 22.67 6.86 33.36
C VAL A 501 23.45 7.56 32.24
N SER A 502 24.58 6.97 31.84
CA SER A 502 25.43 7.50 30.77
C SER A 502 24.94 7.12 29.37
N ASP A 503 24.39 5.92 29.21
CA ASP A 503 23.77 5.46 27.98
C ASP A 503 22.30 5.04 28.28
N LEU A 504 21.38 5.84 27.77
CA LEU A 504 19.96 5.62 28.01
C LEU A 504 19.44 4.39 27.26
N LYS A 505 19.93 4.14 26.04
CA LYS A 505 19.46 3.00 25.25
C LYS A 505 19.86 1.69 25.90
N GLU A 506 21.14 1.54 26.23
CA GLU A 506 21.67 0.36 26.93
C GLU A 506 20.93 0.14 28.26
N ALA A 507 20.73 1.22 29.04
CA ALA A 507 20.02 1.13 30.32
C ALA A 507 18.54 0.72 30.19
N VAL A 508 17.85 1.11 29.12
CA VAL A 508 16.48 0.66 28.81
C VAL A 508 16.50 -0.81 28.40
N GLU A 509 17.37 -1.19 27.46
CA GLU A 509 17.40 -2.55 26.90
C GLU A 509 17.77 -3.61 27.94
N GLU A 510 18.68 -3.31 28.87
CA GLU A 510 19.13 -4.23 29.91
C GLU A 510 18.28 -4.20 31.20
N HIS A 511 17.27 -3.31 31.24
CA HIS A 511 16.44 -3.18 32.46
C HIS A 511 15.66 -4.47 32.77
N PRO A 512 15.60 -4.88 34.07
CA PRO A 512 14.89 -6.10 34.46
C PRO A 512 13.41 -6.14 34.09
N ASP A 513 12.68 -5.01 34.13
CA ASP A 513 11.28 -4.94 33.72
C ASP A 513 11.11 -5.16 32.22
N VAL A 514 12.04 -4.66 31.40
CA VAL A 514 12.07 -4.85 29.94
C VAL A 514 12.40 -6.31 29.61
N SER A 515 13.38 -6.89 30.29
CA SER A 515 13.71 -8.32 30.14
C SER A 515 12.54 -9.23 30.54
N ALA A 516 11.81 -8.87 31.61
CA ALA A 516 10.61 -9.62 32.03
C ALA A 516 9.48 -9.51 31.00
N PHE A 517 9.29 -8.34 30.39
CA PHE A 517 8.31 -8.13 29.32
C PHE A 517 8.64 -8.99 28.10
N ARG A 518 9.90 -9.01 27.67
CA ARG A 518 10.35 -9.90 26.58
C ARG A 518 10.05 -11.37 26.88
N ALA A 519 10.40 -11.82 28.08
CA ALA A 519 10.16 -13.21 28.49
C ALA A 519 8.67 -13.58 28.57
N GLU A 520 7.80 -12.66 28.98
CA GLU A 520 6.35 -12.88 29.00
C GLU A 520 5.77 -12.92 27.56
N PHE A 521 6.25 -12.04 26.67
CA PHE A 521 5.88 -12.06 25.26
C PHE A 521 6.30 -13.38 24.58
N GLU A 522 7.53 -13.80 24.77
CA GLU A 522 8.06 -15.08 24.28
C GLU A 522 7.19 -16.26 24.75
N LYS A 523 6.74 -16.23 25.99
CA LYS A 523 5.86 -17.28 26.54
C LYS A 523 4.48 -17.28 25.91
N VAL A 524 3.91 -16.11 25.57
CA VAL A 524 2.61 -15.98 24.89
C VAL A 524 2.67 -16.58 23.50
N PHE A 525 3.78 -16.48 22.80
CA PHE A 525 3.97 -16.98 21.44
C PHE A 525 4.80 -18.26 21.33
N ALA A 526 5.17 -18.92 22.44
CA ALA A 526 6.06 -20.08 22.47
C ALA A 526 5.59 -21.25 21.57
N ASP A 527 4.27 -21.49 21.47
CA ASP A 527 3.65 -22.53 20.66
C ASP A 527 3.06 -22.02 19.32
N PHE A 528 3.26 -20.74 19.01
CA PHE A 528 2.65 -20.13 17.84
C PHE A 528 3.13 -20.75 16.52
N GLY A 529 4.42 -21.12 16.45
CA GLY A 529 4.98 -21.84 15.29
C GLY A 529 4.31 -23.21 15.08
N ASP A 530 4.03 -23.96 16.15
CA ASP A 530 3.34 -25.24 16.05
C ASP A 530 1.86 -25.07 15.69
N TYR A 531 1.22 -24.02 16.21
CA TYR A 531 -0.14 -23.65 15.83
C TYR A 531 -0.20 -23.34 14.31
N LEU A 532 0.67 -22.49 13.79
CA LEU A 532 0.72 -22.16 12.36
C LEU A 532 0.99 -23.41 11.51
N ALA A 533 1.92 -24.27 11.94
CA ALA A 533 2.20 -25.51 11.24
C ALA A 533 0.95 -26.40 11.17
N SER A 534 0.20 -26.52 12.27
CA SER A 534 -1.05 -27.30 12.29
C SER A 534 -2.15 -26.72 11.40
N GLN A 535 -2.21 -25.41 11.24
CA GLN A 535 -3.19 -24.75 10.37
C GLN A 535 -2.79 -24.82 8.87
N LEU A 536 -1.54 -24.48 8.56
CA LEU A 536 -1.07 -24.27 7.19
C LEU A 536 -0.48 -25.52 6.55
N ILE A 537 0.28 -26.32 7.30
CA ILE A 537 0.98 -27.50 6.77
C ILE A 537 0.10 -28.75 6.83
N ASP A 538 -0.49 -29.03 8.00
CA ASP A 538 -1.27 -30.28 8.16
C ASP A 538 -2.59 -30.25 7.39
N ARG A 539 -3.11 -29.07 7.08
CA ARG A 539 -4.40 -28.88 6.40
C ARG A 539 -4.29 -28.34 4.99
N MET A 540 -3.08 -28.20 4.43
CA MET A 540 -2.85 -27.49 3.17
C MET A 540 -3.75 -27.90 2.01
N GLU A 541 -4.10 -29.19 1.92
CA GLU A 541 -4.92 -29.74 0.83
C GLU A 541 -6.43 -29.49 1.00
N SER A 542 -6.88 -29.12 2.22
CA SER A 542 -8.31 -28.95 2.55
C SER A 542 -8.66 -27.59 3.19
N LEU A 543 -7.67 -26.75 3.41
CA LEU A 543 -7.83 -25.46 4.06
C LEU A 543 -8.65 -24.51 3.19
N SER A 544 -9.65 -23.82 3.76
CA SER A 544 -10.31 -22.72 3.08
C SER A 544 -9.44 -21.47 3.15
N LEU A 545 -8.86 -21.07 2.04
CA LEU A 545 -7.99 -19.90 1.95
C LEU A 545 -8.68 -18.62 2.45
N THR A 546 -9.98 -18.50 2.16
CA THR A 546 -10.77 -17.32 2.53
C THR A 546 -11.00 -17.18 4.04
N SER A 547 -11.01 -18.27 4.81
CA SER A 547 -11.23 -18.25 6.25
C SER A 547 -9.95 -18.41 7.07
N ALA A 548 -8.88 -18.94 6.48
CA ALA A 548 -7.65 -19.26 7.19
C ALA A 548 -6.94 -18.02 7.70
N GLU A 549 -6.80 -16.99 6.87
CA GLU A 549 -6.21 -15.70 7.25
C GLU A 549 -6.95 -15.07 8.45
N SER A 550 -8.30 -15.04 8.39
CA SER A 550 -9.13 -14.53 9.49
C SER A 550 -8.91 -15.33 10.77
N THR A 551 -8.86 -16.66 10.68
CA THR A 551 -8.64 -17.53 11.84
C THR A 551 -7.28 -17.31 12.50
N ILE A 552 -6.22 -17.15 11.69
CA ILE A 552 -4.86 -16.84 12.20
C ILE A 552 -4.82 -15.43 12.81
N SER A 553 -5.47 -14.46 12.16
CA SER A 553 -5.59 -13.09 12.68
C SER A 553 -6.30 -13.04 14.04
N GLU A 554 -7.41 -13.77 14.19
CA GLU A 554 -8.15 -13.86 15.45
C GLU A 554 -7.29 -14.47 16.56
N GLU A 555 -6.49 -15.48 16.25
CA GLU A 555 -5.54 -16.08 17.22
C GLU A 555 -4.44 -15.11 17.64
N ILE A 556 -3.85 -14.38 16.69
CA ILE A 556 -2.85 -13.32 17.00
C ILE A 556 -3.47 -12.28 17.94
N PHE A 557 -4.67 -11.77 17.62
CA PHE A 557 -5.35 -10.78 18.44
C PHE A 557 -5.72 -11.33 19.82
N ALA A 558 -6.13 -12.59 19.90
CA ALA A 558 -6.43 -13.26 21.18
C ALA A 558 -5.19 -13.34 22.07
N ARG A 559 -4.03 -13.68 21.51
CA ARG A 559 -2.74 -13.74 22.23
C ARG A 559 -2.29 -12.34 22.68
N LEU A 560 -2.45 -11.32 21.85
CA LEU A 560 -2.02 -9.95 22.15
C LEU A 560 -2.96 -9.19 23.08
N ARG A 561 -4.16 -9.65 23.30
CA ARG A 561 -5.21 -8.94 24.09
C ARG A 561 -4.75 -8.41 25.45
N ASN A 562 -3.86 -9.12 26.14
CA ASN A 562 -3.34 -8.77 27.46
C ASN A 562 -1.86 -8.37 27.44
N VAL A 563 -1.26 -8.22 26.29
CA VAL A 563 0.12 -7.78 26.12
C VAL A 563 0.12 -6.26 25.91
N PRO A 564 0.60 -5.48 26.87
CA PRO A 564 0.64 -4.03 26.71
C PRO A 564 1.68 -3.61 25.68
N LEU A 565 1.55 -2.41 25.13
CA LEU A 565 2.49 -1.74 24.24
C LEU A 565 2.65 -2.34 22.84
N ILE A 566 2.22 -3.56 22.58
CA ILE A 566 2.27 -4.17 21.24
C ILE A 566 0.99 -3.86 20.48
N ASP A 567 1.11 -3.31 19.30
CA ASP A 567 -0.04 -3.00 18.41
C ASP A 567 -0.48 -4.28 17.68
N GLU A 568 -1.69 -4.75 17.99
CA GLU A 568 -2.30 -5.92 17.35
C GLU A 568 -2.44 -5.75 15.81
N TYR A 569 -2.63 -4.52 15.35
CA TYR A 569 -2.75 -4.24 13.91
C TYR A 569 -1.39 -4.27 13.21
N ALA A 570 -0.30 -3.90 13.88
CA ALA A 570 1.04 -4.11 13.35
C ALA A 570 1.35 -5.62 13.17
N ALA A 571 0.96 -6.44 14.15
CA ALA A 571 1.07 -7.90 14.03
C ALA A 571 0.22 -8.45 12.87
N PHE A 572 -0.98 -7.90 12.64
CA PHE A 572 -1.80 -8.24 11.47
C PHE A 572 -1.13 -7.86 10.15
N GLN A 573 -0.40 -6.74 10.09
CA GLN A 573 0.34 -6.39 8.87
C GLN A 573 1.42 -7.44 8.54
N HIS A 574 2.14 -7.92 9.54
CA HIS A 574 3.10 -9.02 9.34
C HIS A 574 2.42 -10.28 8.81
N LEU A 575 1.22 -10.61 9.31
CA LEU A 575 0.44 -11.72 8.75
C LEU A 575 0.07 -11.46 7.28
N ASP A 576 -0.51 -10.30 6.93
CA ASP A 576 -0.93 -9.98 5.56
C ASP A 576 0.24 -10.01 4.58
N ASP A 577 1.40 -9.47 4.97
CA ASP A 577 2.59 -9.44 4.13
C ASP A 577 3.09 -10.86 3.80
N ASN A 578 3.07 -11.77 4.77
CA ASN A 578 3.42 -13.17 4.59
C ASN A 578 2.31 -13.96 3.89
N TRP A 579 1.04 -13.64 4.17
CA TRP A 579 -0.14 -14.37 3.67
C TRP A 579 -0.26 -14.37 2.16
N LYS A 580 0.09 -13.27 1.51
CA LYS A 580 0.03 -13.14 0.03
C LYS A 580 0.78 -14.26 -0.69
N GLN A 581 1.98 -14.59 -0.20
CA GLN A 581 2.78 -15.68 -0.79
C GLN A 581 2.26 -17.07 -0.37
N ILE A 582 1.82 -17.21 0.89
CA ILE A 582 1.28 -18.46 1.42
C ILE A 582 0.01 -18.86 0.65
N ALA A 583 -0.88 -17.90 0.40
CA ALA A 583 -2.14 -18.15 -0.30
C ALA A 583 -1.92 -18.62 -1.74
N ILE A 584 -0.97 -18.02 -2.47
CA ILE A 584 -0.61 -18.46 -3.83
C ILE A 584 -0.10 -19.90 -3.82
N ASP A 585 0.83 -20.23 -2.95
CA ASP A 585 1.39 -21.56 -2.85
C ASP A 585 0.32 -22.61 -2.49
N LEU A 586 -0.56 -22.27 -1.53
CA LEU A 586 -1.66 -23.16 -1.13
C LEU A 586 -2.64 -23.40 -2.28
N GLU A 587 -2.97 -22.37 -3.06
CA GLU A 587 -3.84 -22.50 -4.22
C GLU A 587 -3.24 -23.44 -5.28
N ILE A 588 -1.95 -23.31 -5.56
CA ILE A 588 -1.21 -24.21 -6.47
C ILE A 588 -1.29 -25.64 -5.94
N ILE A 589 -1.00 -25.87 -4.64
CA ILE A 589 -1.04 -27.22 -4.06
C ILE A 589 -2.45 -27.81 -4.12
N GLN A 590 -3.48 -27.01 -3.85
CA GLN A 590 -4.88 -27.48 -3.89
C GLN A 590 -5.36 -27.79 -5.31
N THR A 591 -4.79 -27.11 -6.32
CA THR A 591 -5.18 -27.31 -7.74
C THR A 591 -4.37 -28.42 -8.41
N GLU A 592 -3.05 -28.47 -8.20
CA GLU A 592 -2.12 -29.35 -8.90
C GLU A 592 -1.70 -30.58 -8.05
N GLY A 593 -2.03 -30.52 -6.76
CA GLY A 593 -1.63 -31.55 -5.79
C GLY A 593 -0.24 -31.27 -5.18
N PHE A 594 0.11 -32.08 -4.18
CA PHE A 594 1.37 -31.95 -3.45
C PHE A 594 2.63 -32.08 -4.33
N ALA A 595 2.52 -32.76 -5.51
CA ALA A 595 3.63 -32.91 -6.44
C ALA A 595 4.19 -31.57 -6.94
N ALA A 596 3.38 -30.51 -6.96
CA ALA A 596 3.80 -29.15 -7.32
C ALA A 596 4.93 -28.61 -6.42
N VAL A 597 5.02 -29.06 -5.16
CA VAL A 597 6.05 -28.64 -4.21
C VAL A 597 7.45 -29.06 -4.66
N THR A 598 7.57 -30.21 -5.32
CA THR A 598 8.84 -30.77 -5.80
C THR A 598 9.09 -30.50 -7.28
N GLN A 599 8.30 -29.63 -7.90
CA GLN A 599 8.44 -29.26 -9.31
C GLN A 599 9.42 -28.09 -9.49
N VAL A 600 10.14 -28.12 -10.64
CA VAL A 600 11.10 -27.07 -11.01
C VAL A 600 10.79 -26.60 -12.43
N ASP A 601 10.62 -25.31 -12.60
CA ASP A 601 10.29 -24.66 -13.86
C ASP A 601 11.50 -24.00 -14.52
N PRO A 602 11.51 -23.82 -15.85
CA PRO A 602 12.50 -22.99 -16.52
C PRO A 602 12.31 -21.52 -16.10
N ASN A 603 13.40 -20.88 -15.66
CA ASN A 603 13.37 -19.44 -15.38
C ASN A 603 13.45 -18.65 -16.68
N LEU A 604 12.34 -18.07 -17.13
CA LEU A 604 12.23 -17.31 -18.37
C LEU A 604 12.44 -15.82 -18.08
N VAL A 605 13.45 -15.22 -18.71
CA VAL A 605 13.79 -13.79 -18.55
C VAL A 605 13.72 -13.10 -19.90
N ILE A 606 13.06 -11.95 -19.95
CA ILE A 606 12.98 -11.12 -21.16
C ILE A 606 14.29 -10.35 -21.35
N LYS A 607 15.03 -10.63 -22.43
CA LYS A 607 16.24 -9.90 -22.80
C LYS A 607 16.08 -9.09 -24.08
N LYS A 608 16.59 -7.87 -24.08
CA LYS A 608 16.68 -7.06 -25.31
C LYS A 608 17.89 -7.50 -26.15
N LYS A 609 17.63 -8.16 -27.26
CA LYS A 609 18.64 -8.54 -28.24
C LYS A 609 18.36 -7.88 -29.60
N ASN A 610 19.29 -7.07 -30.10
CA ASN A 610 19.13 -6.34 -31.34
C ASN A 610 17.87 -5.45 -31.44
N GLY A 611 17.42 -4.88 -30.30
CA GLY A 611 16.23 -4.04 -30.22
C GLY A 611 14.90 -4.79 -30.21
N ARG A 612 14.93 -6.12 -30.12
CA ARG A 612 13.76 -6.99 -29.89
C ARG A 612 13.86 -7.62 -28.50
N GLU A 613 12.74 -7.77 -27.85
CA GLU A 613 12.62 -8.51 -26.62
C GLU A 613 12.46 -10.00 -26.97
N GLU A 614 13.39 -10.83 -26.51
CA GLU A 614 13.34 -12.29 -26.65
C GLU A 614 13.29 -12.92 -25.26
N GLU A 615 12.38 -13.87 -25.07
CA GLU A 615 12.37 -14.73 -23.89
C GLU A 615 13.55 -15.68 -23.97
N VAL A 616 14.41 -15.66 -22.97
CA VAL A 616 15.57 -16.52 -22.84
C VAL A 616 15.53 -17.23 -21.52
N GLN A 617 15.69 -18.54 -21.53
CA GLN A 617 15.82 -19.30 -20.31
C GLN A 617 17.16 -18.98 -19.63
N GLU A 618 17.08 -18.44 -18.41
CA GLU A 618 18.22 -18.20 -17.52
C GLU A 618 18.11 -19.08 -16.26
N GLY A 619 18.55 -20.32 -16.42
CA GLY A 619 18.51 -21.28 -15.31
C GLY A 619 17.13 -21.84 -15.02
N TRP A 620 16.89 -22.11 -13.74
CA TRP A 620 15.70 -22.80 -13.23
C TRP A 620 15.17 -22.10 -11.98
N CYS A 621 13.87 -22.21 -11.72
CA CYS A 621 13.24 -21.77 -10.48
C CYS A 621 12.37 -22.91 -9.93
N GLY A 622 12.22 -22.97 -8.63
CA GLY A 622 11.28 -23.90 -8.04
C GLY A 622 9.85 -23.42 -8.23
N HIS A 623 8.95 -24.32 -8.53
CA HIS A 623 7.54 -24.01 -8.74
C HIS A 623 6.90 -23.39 -7.48
N ILE A 624 7.18 -24.00 -6.32
CA ILE A 624 6.77 -23.49 -4.99
C ILE A 624 7.98 -23.17 -4.12
N LEU A 625 9.01 -24.06 -4.06
CA LEU A 625 10.16 -23.90 -3.20
C LEU A 625 11.25 -23.02 -3.84
N PRO A 626 11.54 -21.81 -3.32
CA PRO A 626 12.59 -20.97 -3.89
C PRO A 626 13.98 -21.61 -3.79
N PHE A 627 14.80 -21.45 -4.83
CA PHE A 627 16.16 -22.02 -4.87
C PHE A 627 17.02 -21.55 -3.68
N ASN A 628 16.98 -20.27 -3.33
CA ASN A 628 17.73 -19.73 -2.20
C ASN A 628 17.39 -20.38 -0.86
N LEU A 629 16.11 -20.75 -0.64
CA LEU A 629 15.69 -21.44 0.57
C LEU A 629 16.31 -22.85 0.63
N VAL A 630 16.26 -23.61 -0.48
CA VAL A 630 16.85 -24.96 -0.55
C VAL A 630 18.37 -24.90 -0.43
N GLN A 631 19.01 -23.91 -1.07
CA GLN A 631 20.44 -23.69 -0.99
C GLN A 631 20.91 -23.39 0.44
N SER A 632 20.20 -22.47 1.14
CA SER A 632 20.57 -22.06 2.50
C SER A 632 20.28 -23.12 3.56
N SER A 633 19.32 -24.04 3.32
CA SER A 633 18.91 -25.05 4.28
C SER A 633 19.53 -26.43 4.01
N VAL A 634 19.40 -26.94 2.80
CA VAL A 634 19.82 -28.30 2.44
C VAL A 634 21.26 -28.33 1.88
N LEU A 635 21.65 -27.31 1.14
CA LEU A 635 22.94 -27.22 0.47
C LEU A 635 23.87 -26.15 1.09
N ALA A 636 23.66 -25.82 2.38
CA ALA A 636 24.37 -24.78 3.11
C ALA A 636 25.90 -24.89 3.01
N ASP A 637 26.45 -26.10 3.08
CA ASP A 637 27.91 -26.36 2.95
C ASP A 637 28.45 -25.88 1.60
N ARG A 638 27.68 -26.07 0.51
CA ARG A 638 28.10 -25.63 -0.83
C ARG A 638 28.03 -24.11 -0.99
N VAL A 639 27.03 -23.49 -0.39
CA VAL A 639 26.89 -22.03 -0.35
C VAL A 639 28.04 -21.41 0.42
N GLU A 640 28.41 -22.02 1.57
CA GLU A 640 29.51 -21.52 2.41
C GLU A 640 30.86 -21.61 1.68
N ILE A 641 31.10 -22.67 0.90
CA ILE A 641 32.32 -22.78 0.07
C ILE A 641 32.38 -21.64 -0.97
N ILE A 642 31.27 -21.31 -1.59
CA ILE A 642 31.19 -20.20 -2.57
C ILE A 642 31.47 -18.90 -1.84
N ARG A 643 30.79 -18.64 -0.73
CA ARG A 643 30.93 -17.43 0.09
C ARG A 643 32.37 -17.20 0.57
N GLN A 644 33.06 -18.24 1.01
CA GLN A 644 34.46 -18.15 1.41
C GLN A 644 35.38 -17.74 0.25
N LYS A 645 35.10 -18.26 -0.96
CA LYS A 645 35.88 -17.87 -2.15
C LYS A 645 35.58 -16.46 -2.63
N GLU A 646 34.34 -16.02 -2.51
CA GLU A 646 33.93 -14.64 -2.78
C GLU A 646 34.54 -13.67 -1.79
N ASN A 647 34.49 -13.98 -0.49
CA ASN A 647 35.13 -13.18 0.56
C ASN A 647 36.63 -13.06 0.28
N ARG A 648 37.32 -14.19 -0.07
CA ARG A 648 38.74 -14.14 -0.40
C ARG A 648 39.01 -13.29 -1.68
N ALA A 649 38.13 -13.33 -2.67
CA ALA A 649 38.27 -12.48 -3.85
C ALA A 649 38.12 -10.98 -3.50
N ASN A 650 37.20 -10.63 -2.58
CA ASN A 650 37.02 -9.28 -2.08
C ASN A 650 38.22 -8.82 -1.22
N GLU A 651 38.78 -9.70 -0.37
CA GLU A 651 40.02 -9.42 0.35
C GLU A 651 41.19 -9.11 -0.61
N ILE A 652 41.31 -9.91 -1.69
CA ILE A 652 42.36 -9.65 -2.71
C ILE A 652 42.15 -8.27 -3.36
N GLN A 653 40.95 -7.82 -3.52
CA GLN A 653 40.68 -6.49 -4.08
C GLN A 653 41.15 -5.38 -3.13
N SER A 654 40.89 -5.54 -1.82
CA SER A 654 41.45 -4.65 -0.78
C SER A 654 42.98 -4.73 -0.67
N ASP A 655 43.55 -5.94 -0.82
CA ASP A 655 44.99 -6.14 -0.86
C ASP A 655 45.65 -5.45 -2.07
N LEU A 656 44.95 -5.44 -3.24
CA LEU A 656 45.38 -4.74 -4.45
C LEU A 656 45.34 -3.22 -4.29
N GLU A 657 44.28 -2.70 -3.64
CA GLU A 657 44.19 -1.27 -3.28
C GLU A 657 45.34 -0.86 -2.35
N SER A 658 45.61 -1.66 -1.32
CA SER A 658 46.75 -1.42 -0.44
C SER A 658 48.09 -1.45 -1.18
N CYS A 659 48.27 -2.39 -2.12
CA CYS A 659 49.47 -2.44 -2.95
C CYS A 659 49.60 -1.22 -3.88
N LEU A 660 48.47 -0.62 -4.28
CA LEU A 660 48.45 0.61 -5.08
C LEU A 660 48.91 1.82 -4.21
N ASP A 661 48.44 1.86 -2.96
CA ASP A 661 48.84 2.92 -2.01
C ASP A 661 50.32 2.85 -1.64
N ASP A 662 50.89 1.65 -1.59
CA ASP A 662 52.31 1.41 -1.33
C ASP A 662 53.26 1.88 -2.45
N LEU A 663 52.71 2.21 -3.65
CA LEU A 663 53.49 2.72 -4.79
C LEU A 663 53.74 4.23 -4.65
N SER A 664 54.95 4.66 -5.12
CA SER A 664 55.26 6.07 -5.22
C SER A 664 54.39 6.76 -6.31
N GLU A 665 54.20 8.07 -6.24
CA GLU A 665 53.45 8.81 -7.27
C GLU A 665 54.09 8.70 -8.65
N GLU A 666 55.43 8.54 -8.73
CA GLU A 666 56.16 8.32 -9.95
C GLU A 666 55.86 6.94 -10.56
N ASP A 667 55.73 5.90 -9.73
CA ASP A 667 55.40 4.54 -10.15
C ASP A 667 53.93 4.44 -10.57
N LYS A 668 53.04 5.21 -9.99
CA LYS A 668 51.61 5.27 -10.39
C LYS A 668 51.39 5.90 -11.81
N GLU A 669 52.38 6.61 -12.33
CA GLU A 669 52.35 7.12 -13.72
C GLU A 669 52.77 6.06 -14.78
N LEU A 670 53.21 4.89 -14.38
CA LEU A 670 53.67 3.84 -15.26
C LEU A 670 52.52 3.02 -15.82
N ASN A 671 52.65 2.43 -17.00
CA ASN A 671 51.59 1.75 -17.76
C ASN A 671 50.93 0.56 -17.03
N PHE A 672 51.52 0.05 -15.93
CA PHE A 672 50.92 -1.04 -15.16
C PHE A 672 49.81 -0.58 -14.19
N VAL A 673 49.64 0.73 -14.03
CA VAL A 673 48.48 1.35 -13.39
C VAL A 673 47.59 1.98 -14.46
N ASN A 674 46.27 1.96 -14.29
CA ASN A 674 45.34 2.55 -15.28
C ASN A 674 45.37 4.11 -15.22
N GLU A 675 44.83 4.76 -16.27
CA GLU A 675 44.79 6.23 -16.37
C GLU A 675 44.10 6.93 -15.17
N ALA A 676 43.14 6.27 -14.54
CA ALA A 676 42.43 6.78 -13.35
C ALA A 676 43.26 6.62 -12.04
N LYS A 677 44.36 5.91 -12.07
CA LYS A 677 45.26 5.59 -10.94
C LYS A 677 44.57 4.81 -9.80
N ASP A 678 43.53 4.07 -10.13
CA ASP A 678 42.72 3.31 -9.17
C ASP A 678 42.80 1.79 -9.33
N ALA A 679 43.48 1.28 -10.35
CA ALA A 679 43.61 -0.16 -10.57
C ALA A 679 44.86 -0.57 -11.34
N PHE A 680 45.31 -1.79 -11.10
CA PHE A 680 46.43 -2.39 -11.87
C PHE A 680 45.93 -2.98 -13.20
N VAL A 681 46.77 -2.81 -14.26
CA VAL A 681 46.51 -3.39 -15.59
C VAL A 681 47.25 -4.72 -15.70
N GLU A 682 46.57 -5.86 -15.52
CA GLU A 682 47.17 -7.23 -15.47
C GLU A 682 48.18 -7.50 -16.57
N LYS A 683 47.86 -7.08 -17.83
CA LYS A 683 48.73 -7.29 -18.98
C LYS A 683 50.05 -6.54 -18.85
N GLU A 684 50.01 -5.30 -18.42
CA GLU A 684 51.19 -4.44 -18.28
C GLU A 684 52.01 -4.79 -17.06
N VAL A 685 51.38 -5.22 -15.96
CA VAL A 685 52.08 -5.78 -14.76
C VAL A 685 52.91 -7.00 -15.18
N LYS A 686 52.33 -7.94 -15.92
CA LYS A 686 53.05 -9.13 -16.43
C LYS A 686 54.19 -8.77 -17.41
N LYS A 687 54.00 -7.73 -18.21
CA LYS A 687 55.03 -7.22 -19.15
C LYS A 687 56.18 -6.57 -18.38
N ALA A 688 55.94 -5.70 -17.40
CA ALA A 688 56.93 -5.04 -16.57
C ALA A 688 57.81 -6.06 -15.80
N LEU A 689 57.21 -7.15 -15.29
CA LEU A 689 57.92 -8.23 -14.61
C LEU A 689 58.81 -9.06 -15.56
N LYS A 690 58.47 -9.17 -16.86
CA LYS A 690 59.30 -9.91 -17.88
C LYS A 690 60.45 -9.08 -18.38
N GLU A 691 60.27 -7.79 -18.54
CA GLU A 691 61.34 -6.88 -19.06
C GLU A 691 62.41 -6.58 -18.06
N ASN A 692 62.21 -6.87 -16.76
CA ASN A 692 63.17 -6.77 -15.65
C ASN A 692 63.84 -5.39 -15.54
N VAL A 693 63.10 -4.32 -15.88
CA VAL A 693 63.63 -2.94 -15.92
C VAL A 693 63.50 -2.20 -14.60
N LEU A 694 62.68 -2.75 -13.69
CA LEU A 694 62.39 -2.13 -12.37
C LEU A 694 63.23 -2.79 -11.27
N GLU A 695 63.76 -2.01 -10.35
CA GLU A 695 64.55 -2.47 -9.21
C GLU A 695 63.96 -1.98 -7.87
N GLY A 696 64.28 -2.62 -6.77
CA GLY A 696 63.89 -2.19 -5.41
C GLY A 696 62.53 -2.69 -4.95
N GLU A 697 61.80 -1.87 -4.20
CA GLU A 697 60.50 -2.22 -3.57
C GLU A 697 59.38 -2.40 -4.60
N THR A 698 59.35 -1.59 -5.64
CA THR A 698 58.31 -1.63 -6.70
C THR A 698 58.21 -2.99 -7.36
N ILE A 699 59.30 -3.70 -7.63
CA ILE A 699 59.29 -5.04 -8.23
C ILE A 699 58.69 -6.08 -7.27
N GLN A 700 58.87 -5.90 -5.95
CA GLN A 700 58.30 -6.78 -4.95
C GLN A 700 56.79 -6.57 -4.89
N VAL A 701 56.29 -5.32 -4.91
CA VAL A 701 54.88 -4.98 -5.00
C VAL A 701 54.26 -5.56 -6.24
N LEU A 702 54.87 -5.39 -7.42
CA LEU A 702 54.35 -5.94 -8.65
C LEU A 702 54.31 -7.47 -8.72
N LYS A 703 55.25 -8.17 -8.06
CA LYS A 703 55.19 -9.64 -7.92
C LYS A 703 54.00 -10.06 -7.04
N LYS A 704 53.77 -9.36 -5.92
CA LYS A 704 52.60 -9.58 -5.07
C LYS A 704 51.33 -9.30 -5.83
N VAL A 705 51.22 -8.19 -6.55
CA VAL A 705 50.08 -7.83 -7.41
C VAL A 705 49.82 -8.88 -8.47
N ALA A 706 50.88 -9.36 -9.18
CA ALA A 706 50.70 -10.40 -10.18
C ALA A 706 50.15 -11.73 -9.62
N ALA A 707 50.61 -12.09 -8.41
CA ALA A 707 50.11 -13.27 -7.70
C ALA A 707 48.62 -13.06 -7.29
N LEU A 708 48.27 -11.93 -6.71
CA LEU A 708 46.94 -11.57 -6.30
C LEU A 708 45.96 -11.55 -7.49
N LEU A 709 46.33 -10.92 -8.60
CA LEU A 709 45.50 -10.91 -9.84
C LEU A 709 45.29 -12.32 -10.44
N ALA A 710 46.30 -13.18 -10.36
CA ALA A 710 46.19 -14.56 -10.79
C ALA A 710 45.27 -15.37 -9.87
N GLU A 711 45.38 -15.20 -8.55
CA GLU A 711 44.53 -15.81 -7.54
C GLU A 711 43.07 -15.34 -7.70
N GLU A 712 42.82 -14.05 -7.86
CA GLU A 712 41.49 -13.46 -8.08
C GLU A 712 40.81 -14.08 -9.32
N LYS A 713 41.54 -14.14 -10.43
CA LYS A 713 41.05 -14.72 -11.69
C LYS A 713 40.71 -16.21 -11.51
N ALA A 714 41.53 -16.97 -10.80
CA ALA A 714 41.29 -18.36 -10.52
C ALA A 714 40.05 -18.54 -9.62
N LEU A 715 39.91 -17.71 -8.57
CA LEU A 715 38.76 -17.70 -7.67
C LEU A 715 37.46 -17.34 -8.43
N LYS A 716 37.45 -16.28 -9.20
CA LYS A 716 36.30 -15.90 -10.03
C LYS A 716 35.84 -17.01 -10.98
N LYS A 717 36.78 -17.73 -11.58
CA LYS A 717 36.47 -18.89 -12.42
C LYS A 717 35.90 -20.04 -11.60
N GLN A 718 36.44 -20.32 -10.41
CA GLN A 718 35.96 -21.35 -9.50
C GLN A 718 34.56 -21.02 -8.98
N VAL A 719 34.32 -19.78 -8.53
CA VAL A 719 33.01 -19.30 -8.07
C VAL A 719 31.97 -19.52 -9.18
N LYS A 720 32.25 -19.04 -10.40
CA LYS A 720 31.34 -19.24 -11.53
C LYS A 720 31.00 -20.72 -11.80
N GLY A 721 32.00 -21.61 -11.71
CA GLY A 721 31.78 -23.05 -11.86
C GLY A 721 30.94 -23.64 -10.74
N LEU A 722 31.26 -23.30 -9.49
CA LEU A 722 30.54 -23.76 -8.31
C LEU A 722 29.10 -23.24 -8.25
N THR A 723 28.83 -22.00 -8.73
CA THR A 723 27.47 -21.45 -8.80
C THR A 723 26.62 -22.24 -9.80
N VAL A 724 27.14 -22.58 -10.97
CA VAL A 724 26.43 -23.44 -11.95
C VAL A 724 26.19 -24.84 -11.39
N ASP A 725 27.16 -25.41 -10.68
CA ASP A 725 27.03 -26.73 -10.06
C ASP A 725 26.04 -26.68 -8.88
N LEU A 726 25.99 -25.58 -8.12
CA LEU A 726 25.02 -25.35 -7.06
C LEU A 726 23.59 -25.29 -7.64
N GLU A 727 23.38 -24.55 -8.73
CA GLU A 727 22.08 -24.44 -9.37
C GLU A 727 21.55 -25.81 -9.84
N LYS A 728 22.41 -26.61 -10.50
CA LYS A 728 22.05 -27.97 -10.91
C LYS A 728 21.75 -28.87 -9.72
N ALA A 729 22.56 -28.76 -8.67
CA ALA A 729 22.36 -29.54 -7.45
C ALA A 729 21.04 -29.16 -6.78
N THR A 730 20.70 -27.85 -6.73
CA THR A 730 19.44 -27.35 -6.18
C THR A 730 18.25 -27.93 -6.93
N LYS A 731 18.26 -27.86 -8.27
CA LYS A 731 17.23 -28.49 -9.10
C LYS A 731 17.04 -29.97 -8.77
N THR A 732 18.14 -30.75 -8.82
CA THR A 732 18.09 -32.17 -8.53
C THR A 732 17.61 -32.44 -7.09
N THR A 733 17.99 -31.62 -6.13
CA THR A 733 17.55 -31.75 -4.74
C THR A 733 16.04 -31.56 -4.65
N ILE A 734 15.47 -30.48 -5.24
CA ILE A 734 14.01 -30.21 -5.22
C ILE A 734 13.25 -31.38 -5.83
N GLU A 735 13.67 -31.86 -7.02
CA GLU A 735 13.00 -32.95 -7.75
C GLU A 735 13.04 -34.29 -7.00
N HIS A 736 13.90 -34.48 -6.00
CA HIS A 736 14.07 -35.73 -5.25
C HIS A 736 13.79 -35.59 -3.73
N LEU A 737 13.21 -34.48 -3.28
CA LEU A 737 12.80 -34.29 -1.88
C LEU A 737 11.78 -35.37 -1.49
N THR A 738 11.95 -35.93 -0.31
CA THR A 738 10.90 -36.71 0.34
C THR A 738 9.76 -35.77 0.80
N ARG A 739 8.59 -36.39 1.07
CA ARG A 739 7.44 -35.60 1.58
C ARG A 739 7.79 -34.86 2.87
N GLU A 740 8.51 -35.54 3.77
CA GLU A 740 8.92 -34.97 5.06
C GLU A 740 9.88 -33.77 4.89
N GLU A 741 10.88 -33.91 4.01
CA GLU A 741 11.81 -32.82 3.71
C GLU A 741 11.11 -31.62 3.05
N ALA A 742 10.18 -31.91 2.13
CA ALA A 742 9.39 -30.85 1.49
C ALA A 742 8.49 -30.10 2.50
N LEU A 743 7.84 -30.82 3.43
CA LEU A 743 7.04 -30.21 4.51
C LEU A 743 7.89 -29.34 5.45
N GLU A 744 9.11 -29.79 5.78
CA GLU A 744 10.03 -28.98 6.60
C GLU A 744 10.46 -27.69 5.87
N LEU A 745 10.68 -27.75 4.56
CA LEU A 745 10.98 -26.57 3.75
C LEU A 745 9.77 -25.61 3.62
N LEU A 746 8.57 -26.15 3.49
CA LEU A 746 7.34 -25.34 3.52
C LEU A 746 7.16 -24.66 4.89
N LYS A 747 7.45 -25.38 5.99
CA LYS A 747 7.44 -24.79 7.34
C LYS A 747 8.43 -23.62 7.45
N ARG A 748 9.63 -23.77 6.89
CA ARG A 748 10.64 -22.70 6.83
C ARG A 748 10.20 -21.52 5.94
N LYS A 749 9.43 -21.80 4.87
CA LYS A 749 8.93 -20.75 3.96
C LYS A 749 7.74 -19.98 4.53
N TRP A 750 6.76 -20.68 5.13
CA TRP A 750 5.48 -20.09 5.51
C TRP A 750 5.38 -19.72 6.99
N VAL A 751 5.99 -20.53 7.87
CA VAL A 751 5.81 -20.38 9.32
C VAL A 751 6.92 -19.53 9.95
N LEU A 752 8.18 -19.87 9.66
CA LEU A 752 9.30 -19.20 10.34
C LEU A 752 9.37 -17.70 10.10
N PRO A 753 9.14 -17.15 8.89
CA PRO A 753 9.19 -15.70 8.71
C PRO A 753 8.16 -14.97 9.56
N LEU A 754 6.90 -15.41 9.56
CA LEU A 754 5.85 -14.81 10.37
C LEU A 754 6.13 -14.93 11.88
N VAL A 755 6.63 -16.07 12.33
CA VAL A 755 7.04 -16.25 13.73
C VAL A 755 8.16 -15.28 14.10
N GLN A 756 9.17 -15.13 13.23
CA GLN A 756 10.28 -14.23 13.46
C GLN A 756 9.81 -12.77 13.51
N ASP A 757 9.01 -12.34 12.53
CA ASP A 757 8.45 -10.98 12.48
C ASP A 757 7.68 -10.62 13.77
N ILE A 758 6.88 -11.57 14.27
CA ILE A 758 6.14 -11.38 15.53
C ILE A 758 7.09 -11.30 16.73
N HIS A 759 8.11 -12.17 16.80
CA HIS A 759 9.07 -12.18 17.91
C HIS A 759 9.98 -10.95 17.95
N GLU A 760 10.20 -10.28 16.81
CA GLU A 760 10.97 -9.03 16.72
C GLU A 760 10.17 -7.78 17.17
N MET A 761 8.85 -7.87 17.29
CA MET A 761 8.00 -6.72 17.66
C MET A 761 8.34 -6.09 19.02
N PRO A 762 8.60 -6.84 20.10
CA PRO A 762 9.00 -6.24 21.39
C PRO A 762 10.29 -5.43 21.28
N ASP A 763 11.28 -5.94 20.56
CA ASP A 763 12.56 -5.25 20.40
C ASP A 763 12.43 -3.98 19.59
N ALA A 764 11.67 -4.01 18.50
CA ALA A 764 11.34 -2.83 17.70
C ALA A 764 10.63 -1.75 18.54
N MET A 765 9.64 -2.14 19.35
CA MET A 765 8.90 -1.24 20.25
C MET A 765 9.80 -0.64 21.33
N ILE A 766 10.68 -1.45 21.94
CA ILE A 766 11.63 -0.99 22.97
C ILE A 766 12.63 -0.01 22.37
N ALA A 767 13.17 -0.31 21.19
CA ALA A 767 14.09 0.57 20.48
C ALA A 767 13.41 1.92 20.13
N GLU A 768 12.19 1.91 19.62
CA GLU A 768 11.42 3.12 19.33
C GLU A 768 11.17 3.95 20.59
N PHE A 769 10.83 3.31 21.71
CA PHE A 769 10.67 3.97 23.00
C PHE A 769 11.97 4.62 23.46
N ALA A 770 13.08 3.88 23.43
CA ALA A 770 14.41 4.38 23.82
C ALA A 770 14.82 5.57 22.94
N ASP A 771 14.57 5.51 21.62
CA ASP A 771 14.88 6.61 20.70
C ASP A 771 14.06 7.88 21.01
N LYS A 772 12.75 7.75 21.26
CA LYS A 772 11.88 8.87 21.63
C LYS A 772 12.29 9.49 22.97
N LEU A 773 12.62 8.67 23.94
CA LEU A 773 13.05 9.12 25.26
C LEU A 773 14.41 9.82 25.18
N ASN A 774 15.35 9.27 24.41
CA ASN A 774 16.65 9.87 24.16
C ASN A 774 16.53 11.21 23.43
N ALA A 775 15.63 11.33 22.45
CA ALA A 775 15.34 12.60 21.79
C ALA A 775 14.82 13.66 22.76
N LEU A 776 13.93 13.28 23.70
CA LEU A 776 13.48 14.17 24.76
C LEU A 776 14.61 14.60 25.69
N CYS A 777 15.51 13.72 26.10
CA CYS A 777 16.66 14.07 26.93
C CYS A 777 17.61 15.03 26.20
N LYS A 778 17.90 14.75 24.94
CA LYS A 778 18.75 15.61 24.09
C LYS A 778 18.17 17.00 23.84
N LYS A 779 16.86 17.14 23.83
CA LYS A 779 16.16 18.42 23.67
C LYS A 779 16.59 19.43 24.71
N TYR A 780 16.89 19.01 25.94
CA TYR A 780 17.26 19.86 27.06
C TYR A 780 18.72 19.67 27.52
N GLU A 781 19.54 18.96 26.77
CA GLU A 781 20.95 18.68 27.10
C GLU A 781 21.81 19.95 27.05
N VAL A 782 21.60 20.78 26.02
CA VAL A 782 22.32 22.03 25.85
C VAL A 782 21.50 23.17 26.42
N THR A 783 21.96 23.77 27.54
CA THR A 783 21.27 24.85 28.22
C THR A 783 21.74 26.23 27.76
N PHE A 784 20.90 27.23 27.90
CA PHE A 784 21.25 28.61 27.65
C PHE A 784 22.43 29.06 28.55
N GLU A 785 22.48 28.57 29.80
CA GLU A 785 23.57 28.89 30.74
C GLU A 785 24.90 28.31 30.25
N GLN A 786 24.93 27.07 29.72
CA GLN A 786 26.14 26.48 29.11
C GLN A 786 26.60 27.24 27.87
N VAL A 787 25.66 27.58 26.96
CA VAL A 787 25.99 28.37 25.76
C VAL A 787 26.54 29.76 26.12
N GLU A 788 25.97 30.42 27.14
CA GLU A 788 26.54 31.71 27.65
C GLU A 788 27.95 31.56 28.18
N GLU A 789 28.26 30.46 28.87
CA GLU A 789 29.61 30.18 29.38
C GLU A 789 30.57 29.87 28.23
N GLU A 790 30.20 29.03 27.27
CA GLU A 790 31.05 28.74 26.09
C GLU A 790 31.36 30.00 25.28
N ILE A 791 30.33 30.89 25.11
CA ILE A 791 30.54 32.19 24.49
C ILE A 791 31.57 33.00 25.27
N ARG A 792 31.47 33.01 26.61
CA ARG A 792 32.41 33.70 27.46
C ARG A 792 33.85 33.16 27.34
N GLU A 793 34.00 31.86 27.35
CA GLU A 793 35.31 31.20 27.18
C GLU A 793 35.89 31.49 25.79
N THR A 794 35.04 31.46 24.75
CA THR A 794 35.46 31.75 23.38
C THR A 794 35.88 33.22 23.23
N GLU A 795 35.13 34.17 23.84
CA GLU A 795 35.45 35.61 23.85
C GLU A 795 36.79 35.86 24.59
N LEU A 796 37.06 35.13 25.70
CA LEU A 796 38.34 35.15 26.43
C LEU A 796 39.51 34.60 25.60
N ALA A 797 39.27 33.45 24.92
CA ALA A 797 40.27 32.86 24.04
C ALA A 797 40.60 33.75 22.85
N LEU A 798 39.59 34.35 22.23
CA LEU A 798 39.78 35.34 21.16
C LEU A 798 40.58 36.54 21.64
N THR A 799 40.29 37.05 22.84
CA THR A 799 41.02 38.18 23.40
C THR A 799 42.52 37.87 23.58
N LYS A 800 42.81 36.65 24.05
CA LYS A 800 44.22 36.18 24.17
C LYS A 800 44.92 36.07 22.82
N LEU A 801 44.23 35.47 21.81
CA LEU A 801 44.79 35.37 20.46
C LEU A 801 45.04 36.73 19.82
N LEU A 802 44.17 37.70 20.10
CA LEU A 802 44.35 39.10 19.66
C LEU A 802 45.54 39.79 20.38
N ASP A 803 45.97 39.33 21.57
CA ASP A 803 47.17 39.84 22.27
C ASP A 803 48.48 39.43 21.57
N ASP A 804 48.48 38.28 20.87
CA ASP A 804 49.64 37.74 20.17
C ASP A 804 49.82 38.31 18.74
N LEU A 805 48.83 39.05 18.25
CA LEU A 805 48.92 39.66 16.92
C LEU A 805 49.87 40.84 16.89
N THR A 806 50.76 40.82 15.91
CA THR A 806 51.65 41.92 15.58
C THR A 806 51.39 42.45 14.18
N GLY A 807 51.37 43.74 14.02
CA GLY A 807 51.08 44.38 12.73
C GLY A 807 51.56 45.83 12.65
N ASN A 808 51.26 46.53 11.58
CA ASN A 808 51.55 47.96 11.45
C ASN A 808 50.65 48.82 12.38
N GLU A 809 50.94 50.11 12.49
CA GLU A 809 50.23 51.04 13.40
C GLU A 809 48.69 51.11 13.14
N PHE A 810 48.26 50.93 11.92
CA PHE A 810 46.84 50.93 11.54
C PHE A 810 46.14 49.58 11.89
N ASP A 811 46.84 48.43 11.64
CA ASP A 811 46.36 47.13 11.99
C ASP A 811 46.23 46.98 13.50
N MET A 812 47.24 47.44 14.26
CA MET A 812 47.19 47.43 15.73
C MET A 812 46.11 48.28 16.31
N LYS A 813 45.75 49.38 15.65
CA LYS A 813 44.61 50.23 16.05
C LYS A 813 43.27 49.50 15.83
N ALA A 814 43.13 48.77 14.71
CA ALA A 814 41.97 47.94 14.43
C ALA A 814 41.84 46.78 15.42
N VAL A 815 42.94 46.08 15.73
CA VAL A 815 42.99 45.04 16.76
C VAL A 815 42.59 45.58 18.14
N PHE A 816 43.03 46.76 18.49
CA PHE A 816 42.66 47.41 19.76
C PHE A 816 41.16 47.75 19.83
N GLU A 817 40.53 48.24 18.75
CA GLU A 817 39.12 48.49 18.73
C GLU A 817 38.30 47.16 18.76
N LEU A 818 38.78 46.12 18.11
CA LEU A 818 38.16 44.79 18.18
C LEU A 818 38.19 44.24 19.62
N LYS A 819 39.32 44.40 20.33
CA LYS A 819 39.46 44.05 21.77
C LYS A 819 38.49 44.86 22.62
N LYS A 820 38.31 46.14 22.35
CA LYS A 820 37.32 47.01 23.06
C LYS A 820 35.87 46.50 22.85
N ILE A 821 35.52 46.06 21.66
CA ILE A 821 34.21 45.55 21.36
C ILE A 821 33.97 44.22 22.14
N ALA A 822 34.92 43.30 22.13
CA ALA A 822 34.90 42.07 22.93
C ALA A 822 34.78 42.38 24.44
N TRP A 823 35.57 43.29 24.94
CA TRP A 823 35.54 43.73 26.36
C TRP A 823 34.21 44.46 26.75
N ARG A 824 33.65 45.29 25.89
CA ARG A 824 32.39 45.97 26.17
C ARG A 824 31.22 44.98 26.23
N ARG A 825 31.18 43.99 25.36
CA ARG A 825 30.19 42.88 25.41
C ARG A 825 30.32 42.11 26.72
N MET A 826 31.52 41.74 27.14
CA MET A 826 31.81 41.05 28.38
C MET A 826 31.36 41.84 29.63
N ILE A 827 31.66 43.16 29.72
CA ILE A 827 31.26 44.03 30.83
C ILE A 827 29.73 44.23 30.88
N CYS A 828 29.10 44.42 29.75
CA CYS A 828 27.62 44.55 29.69
C CYS A 828 26.93 43.28 30.15
N LYS A 829 27.47 42.11 29.79
CA LYS A 829 26.94 40.82 30.24
C LYS A 829 27.17 40.59 31.75
N ILE A 830 28.36 40.86 32.29
CA ILE A 830 28.65 40.78 33.72
C ILE A 830 27.69 41.65 34.55
N ARG A 831 27.34 42.84 34.06
CA ARG A 831 26.34 43.71 34.73
C ARG A 831 24.89 43.15 34.64
N ARG A 832 24.55 42.41 33.57
CA ARG A 832 23.25 41.70 33.45
C ARG A 832 23.22 40.43 34.34
N THR A 833 24.31 39.68 34.41
CA THR A 833 24.41 38.48 35.28
C THR A 833 24.34 38.85 36.75
N ASN A 834 25.03 39.87 37.20
CA ASN A 834 24.92 40.35 38.59
C ASN A 834 23.51 40.91 38.95
N ARG A 835 22.74 41.42 37.99
CA ARG A 835 21.33 41.75 38.22
C ARG A 835 20.40 40.48 38.21
N ARG A 836 20.79 39.41 37.53
CA ARG A 836 20.03 38.16 37.53
C ARG A 836 20.20 37.32 38.82
N PHE A 837 21.38 37.36 39.47
CA PHE A 837 21.54 36.69 40.77
C PHE A 837 20.64 37.34 41.85
N ALA A 838 20.34 38.62 41.74
CA ALA A 838 19.34 39.26 42.62
C ALA A 838 17.88 38.90 42.27
N SER A 839 17.60 38.28 41.11
CA SER A 839 16.24 37.87 40.68
C SER A 839 15.95 36.38 40.82
N LYS A 840 16.98 35.54 41.05
CA LYS A 840 16.77 34.09 41.29
C LYS A 840 15.91 33.85 42.54
N ASP A 841 16.00 34.68 43.57
CA ASP A 841 15.19 34.60 44.76
C ASP A 841 13.74 35.15 44.58
N LEU A 842 13.49 35.90 43.50
CA LEU A 842 12.16 36.43 43.18
C LEU A 842 11.33 35.50 42.27
N LEU A 843 11.97 34.60 41.48
CA LEU A 843 11.30 33.67 40.57
C LEU A 843 10.73 32.45 41.28
N MET A 844 11.21 32.12 42.48
CA MET A 844 10.69 31.04 43.32
C MET A 844 9.38 31.38 44.07
N LEU A 845 8.86 32.60 43.92
CA LEU A 845 7.66 33.07 44.65
C LEU A 845 6.47 33.39 43.75
N GLY A 846 6.44 33.02 42.47
CA GLY A 846 5.40 33.44 41.57
C GLY A 846 4.80 32.39 40.62
N ASN A 847 4.02 31.45 41.12
CA ASN A 847 2.91 30.89 40.36
C ASN A 847 1.83 31.97 40.18
N SER A 848 1.54 32.35 38.93
CA SER A 848 0.46 33.23 38.47
C SER A 848 0.81 34.72 38.37
N VAL A 849 1.39 35.19 37.26
CA VAL A 849 1.08 36.49 36.67
C VAL A 849 1.26 36.41 35.16
N SER A 850 0.18 36.58 34.42
CA SER A 850 0.20 36.91 32.99
C SER A 850 0.93 38.21 32.73
N LEU A 851 2.05 38.17 32.04
CA LEU A 851 2.73 39.39 31.54
C LEU A 851 2.09 39.80 30.21
N LYS A 852 1.27 40.85 30.27
CA LYS A 852 0.95 41.72 29.13
C LYS A 852 2.22 42.49 28.75
N ILE A 853 2.73 42.24 27.56
CA ILE A 853 3.76 43.06 26.94
C ILE A 853 3.10 44.34 26.45
N LEU A 854 3.46 45.49 27.04
CA LEU A 854 3.21 46.82 26.49
C LEU A 854 4.37 47.18 25.57
N PRO A 855 4.10 47.82 24.41
CA PRO A 855 5.13 48.32 23.52
C PRO A 855 5.60 49.74 23.97
N GLU A 856 6.70 50.17 23.39
CA GLU A 856 7.34 51.48 23.43
C GLU A 856 8.50 51.65 24.42
N LEU A 857 9.67 51.81 23.82
CA LEU A 857 10.41 53.06 23.88
C LEU A 857 11.61 53.01 22.92
N ASP A 858 11.50 53.82 21.90
CA ASP A 858 12.58 54.33 21.05
C ASP A 858 13.57 55.19 21.85
N GLU A 859 14.78 55.40 21.22
CA GLU A 859 15.78 56.43 21.43
C GLU A 859 16.78 56.25 22.61
N ASP A 860 17.99 55.86 22.30
CA ASP A 860 19.29 56.50 22.09
C ASP A 860 20.45 55.48 21.91
#